data_cce0a5dae37b3f9888869564a8fc397a
#
_entry.id   cce0a5dae37b3f9888869564a8fc397a
#
_cell.length_a   1.000
_cell.length_b   1.000
_cell.length_c   1.000
_cell.angle_alpha   90.00
_cell.angle_beta   90.00
_cell.angle_gamma   90.00
#
_symmetry.space_group_name_H-M   'P 1'
#
loop_
_entity.id
_entity.type
_entity.pdbx_description
1 polymer ?
#
loop_
_entity_poly.entity_id
_entity_poly.type
_entity_poly.pdbx_seq_one_letter_code
_entity_poly.pdbx_strand_id
1 'polypeptide(L)'
;MSQRDGQFRCPECQTQIAIPEGNRFDQLPTSFLHNSLLSLLAVQRSGDGNDITCGFCKKNRDEASYCFECEKMLCCECLNAHEVFRDTAFAGHKVTPVKQFQAEDYEALLKRKAFCTEKYHEKEVTRFYCRVCHTCICQICFVMNHKTHEIELLETTADEERAKILAGVEFMNNKQECCREIILQCEETVANLEANTASAKSQVSQSAKQMIAVIHEREREAITILDNTRVSRMQKLDAVKKQVQQLEKQIKQAAEFASELAQRSSSADIIGNRKNLQERFEELRKTQMPALPASSFLKHVSTFDPDSLSLGFIVYGNTDPKRSTIEGLKQTFQAGVEATISIRPKTREGQISNRQHEDHVEVQVEPADQLASWTINEKADGNCQVKFVLKLPGAYQISANINGDSLAQSPFTVVVEKRKLEVDGEFHLTQNETLRKPAGIAVNCNELIAIVDYGKGCILICDKEGKIVRKVGCSGENPGQLSGPADVTFINDDEILVADQLNHRVQQFNVHLTNVLNSFGRSETGEGEFQHPISVCMDGKENIIVADYSNHRVHIFTKDGAPMLKFGDSGPEKLKLPVGCVFYKNMFIVADSGNNCLKVFNFSGKFLRKIGQRGNADGQFLKPHGVCVDQHGNILVSDIDSGHVQQFTIEGRFTGKTVTKLTGPWGMATMTDGRILVCDFSAGKVIFLK
;
A
#
# COMPACT_ATOMS: atom_id res chain seq x y z
N MET A 1 23.97 17.15 -26.45
CA MET A 1 25.11 16.36 -25.91
C MET A 1 25.47 16.91 -24.54
N SER A 2 25.12 16.24 -23.48
CA SER A 2 25.47 16.67 -22.11
C SER A 2 26.71 15.90 -21.66
N GLN A 3 27.84 16.63 -21.62
CA GLN A 3 29.04 16.19 -20.90
C GLN A 3 28.76 16.32 -19.39
N ARG A 4 28.78 15.21 -18.69
CA ARG A 4 29.05 15.18 -17.24
C ARG A 4 29.93 13.96 -16.96
N ASP A 5 31.06 14.20 -16.33
CA ASP A 5 31.94 13.23 -15.68
C ASP A 5 32.72 12.26 -16.58
N GLY A 6 33.45 12.74 -17.59
CA GLY A 6 34.54 11.94 -18.24
C GLY A 6 34.10 10.62 -18.86
N GLN A 7 32.81 10.39 -19.09
CA GLN A 7 32.26 9.18 -19.69
C GLN A 7 31.34 9.51 -20.87
N PHE A 8 31.41 8.70 -21.91
CA PHE A 8 30.60 8.78 -23.10
C PHE A 8 29.64 7.59 -23.17
N ARG A 9 28.35 7.84 -23.42
CA ARG A 9 27.40 6.75 -23.72
C ARG A 9 27.21 6.61 -25.23
N CYS A 10 27.39 5.40 -25.72
CA CYS A 10 27.08 5.09 -27.11
C CYS A 10 25.61 5.39 -27.40
N PRO A 11 25.27 6.23 -28.38
CA PRO A 11 23.87 6.54 -28.67
C PRO A 11 23.06 5.34 -29.20
N GLU A 12 23.71 4.32 -29.73
CA GLU A 12 23.04 3.13 -30.27
C GLU A 12 22.85 2.02 -29.21
N CYS A 13 23.91 1.67 -28.45
CA CYS A 13 23.83 0.56 -27.49
C CYS A 13 23.78 0.99 -26.02
N GLN A 14 23.80 2.30 -25.72
CA GLN A 14 23.76 2.87 -24.37
C GLN A 14 24.90 2.45 -23.41
N THR A 15 25.89 1.72 -23.92
CA THR A 15 27.06 1.28 -23.13
C THR A 15 27.91 2.47 -22.73
N GLN A 16 28.30 2.52 -21.47
CA GLN A 16 29.23 3.55 -20.96
C GLN A 16 30.68 3.20 -21.38
N ILE A 17 31.35 4.14 -22.05
CA ILE A 17 32.72 4.04 -22.48
C ILE A 17 33.50 5.14 -21.78
N ALA A 18 34.60 4.77 -21.11
CA ALA A 18 35.52 5.75 -20.50
C ALA A 18 36.25 6.52 -21.61
N ILE A 19 36.29 7.83 -21.50
CA ILE A 19 37.07 8.67 -22.43
C ILE A 19 38.54 8.62 -22.00
N PRO A 20 39.49 8.22 -22.89
CA PRO A 20 40.91 8.24 -22.58
C PRO A 20 41.39 9.64 -22.21
N GLU A 21 42.34 9.74 -21.28
CA GLU A 21 42.95 11.01 -20.89
C GLU A 21 43.47 11.80 -22.12
N GLY A 22 43.03 13.05 -22.24
CA GLY A 22 43.43 13.95 -23.33
C GLY A 22 42.48 14.00 -24.53
N ASN A 23 41.25 13.42 -24.46
CA ASN A 23 40.23 13.42 -25.54
C ASN A 23 40.76 12.79 -26.89
N ARG A 24 41.71 11.87 -26.82
CA ARG A 24 42.27 11.20 -28.00
C ARG A 24 41.50 9.93 -28.30
N PHE A 25 40.59 9.98 -29.28
CA PHE A 25 39.85 8.81 -29.80
C PHE A 25 40.69 7.88 -30.69
N ASP A 26 41.88 8.30 -31.05
CA ASP A 26 42.87 7.55 -31.84
C ASP A 26 43.50 6.35 -31.11
N GLN A 27 43.30 6.22 -29.79
CA GLN A 27 43.77 5.10 -28.97
C GLN A 27 42.76 3.97 -28.75
N LEU A 28 41.56 4.10 -29.29
CA LEU A 28 40.58 3.01 -29.23
C LEU A 28 41.04 1.87 -30.17
N PRO A 29 40.86 0.57 -29.76
CA PRO A 29 41.22 -0.54 -30.61
C PRO A 29 40.44 -0.47 -31.93
N THR A 30 41.15 -0.21 -33.01
CA THR A 30 40.60 -0.13 -34.36
C THR A 30 40.24 -1.52 -34.86
N SER A 31 38.96 -1.84 -34.95
CA SER A 31 38.53 -3.01 -35.70
C SER A 31 38.77 -2.76 -37.20
N PHE A 32 39.23 -3.77 -37.92
CA PHE A 32 39.45 -3.70 -39.38
C PHE A 32 38.19 -3.21 -40.14
N LEU A 33 37.02 -3.60 -39.69
CA LEU A 33 35.72 -3.15 -40.21
C LEU A 33 35.48 -1.64 -40.00
N HIS A 34 35.90 -1.11 -38.86
CA HIS A 34 35.72 0.30 -38.52
C HIS A 34 36.58 1.22 -39.43
N ASN A 35 37.78 0.83 -39.76
CA ASN A 35 38.66 1.57 -40.69
C ASN A 35 38.15 1.55 -42.13
N SER A 36 37.59 0.41 -42.58
CA SER A 36 36.97 0.29 -43.90
C SER A 36 35.68 1.09 -44.02
N LEU A 37 34.81 1.07 -42.96
CA LEU A 37 33.61 1.90 -42.85
C LEU A 37 33.95 3.39 -42.72
N LEU A 38 34.95 3.77 -41.93
CA LEU A 38 35.41 5.15 -41.86
C LEU A 38 35.96 5.67 -43.18
N SER A 39 36.68 4.80 -43.95
CA SER A 39 37.13 5.14 -45.30
C SER A 39 35.97 5.31 -46.28
N LEU A 40 34.95 4.46 -46.22
CA LEU A 40 33.71 4.58 -46.98
C LEU A 40 32.89 5.82 -46.59
N LEU A 41 32.74 6.11 -45.31
CA LEU A 41 32.06 7.30 -44.81
C LEU A 41 32.85 8.58 -45.17
N ALA A 42 34.18 8.53 -45.16
CA ALA A 42 35.01 9.63 -45.65
C ALA A 42 34.80 9.88 -47.13
N VAL A 43 34.66 8.81 -47.92
CA VAL A 43 34.35 8.88 -49.35
C VAL A 43 32.94 9.43 -49.61
N GLN A 44 31.94 8.98 -48.85
CA GLN A 44 30.55 9.51 -48.98
C GLN A 44 30.45 10.96 -48.51
N ARG A 45 31.15 11.34 -47.45
CA ARG A 45 31.15 12.70 -46.86
C ARG A 45 32.00 13.69 -47.69
N SER A 46 32.83 13.24 -48.60
CA SER A 46 33.58 14.14 -49.48
C SER A 46 32.71 14.90 -50.47
N GLY A 47 31.40 14.57 -50.61
CA GLY A 47 30.42 15.41 -51.28
C GLY A 47 30.03 16.70 -50.51
N ASP A 48 30.35 16.77 -49.20
CA ASP A 48 29.94 17.86 -48.31
C ASP A 48 31.11 18.77 -47.82
N GLY A 49 32.24 18.76 -48.56
CA GLY A 49 33.32 19.76 -48.34
C GLY A 49 34.31 19.42 -47.21
N ASN A 50 34.53 18.12 -46.88
CA ASN A 50 35.55 17.72 -45.93
C ASN A 50 36.87 17.32 -46.60
N ASP A 51 38.00 17.85 -46.11
CA ASP A 51 39.38 17.58 -46.59
C ASP A 51 39.74 16.10 -46.53
N ILE A 52 40.12 15.51 -47.70
CA ILE A 52 40.64 14.11 -47.80
C ILE A 52 42.16 14.12 -47.76
N THR A 53 42.71 13.31 -46.82
CA THR A 53 44.17 13.17 -46.70
C THR A 53 44.74 12.25 -47.80
N CYS A 54 45.66 12.79 -48.61
CA CYS A 54 46.37 12.02 -49.66
C CYS A 54 47.26 10.94 -49.04
N GLY A 55 47.10 9.69 -49.48
CA GLY A 55 47.87 8.55 -49.00
C GLY A 55 49.40 8.61 -49.29
N PHE A 56 49.84 9.42 -50.27
CA PHE A 56 51.26 9.60 -50.61
C PHE A 56 51.87 10.84 -49.98
N CYS A 57 51.33 12.06 -50.24
CA CYS A 57 51.93 13.29 -49.74
C CYS A 57 51.42 13.74 -48.37
N LYS A 58 50.40 13.04 -47.81
CA LYS A 58 49.80 13.31 -46.49
C LYS A 58 49.17 14.70 -46.35
N LYS A 59 48.93 15.42 -47.46
CA LYS A 59 48.23 16.72 -47.45
C LYS A 59 46.71 16.52 -47.60
N ASN A 60 45.94 17.36 -46.93
CA ASN A 60 44.48 17.36 -47.10
C ASN A 60 44.08 18.16 -48.34
N ARG A 61 43.10 17.70 -49.10
CA ARG A 61 42.61 18.32 -50.34
C ARG A 61 41.11 18.01 -50.52
N ASP A 62 40.41 18.90 -51.17
CA ASP A 62 38.94 18.82 -51.40
C ASP A 62 38.59 17.80 -52.51
N GLU A 63 39.54 17.44 -53.36
CA GLU A 63 39.32 16.45 -54.42
C GLU A 63 40.39 15.35 -54.36
N ALA A 64 39.91 14.11 -54.46
CA ALA A 64 40.76 12.95 -54.44
C ALA A 64 40.27 11.88 -55.44
N SER A 65 41.24 11.10 -55.96
CA SER A 65 40.98 9.88 -56.71
C SER A 65 41.50 8.69 -55.91
N TYR A 66 40.89 7.53 -56.08
CA TYR A 66 41.34 6.29 -55.41
C TYR A 66 41.98 5.35 -56.44
N CYS A 67 43.17 4.89 -56.13
CA CYS A 67 43.81 3.84 -56.94
C CYS A 67 43.56 2.47 -56.21
N PHE A 68 42.92 1.53 -56.93
CA PHE A 68 42.50 0.25 -56.39
C PHE A 68 43.71 -0.68 -56.16
N GLU A 69 44.77 -0.64 -56.99
CA GLU A 69 45.95 -1.45 -56.84
C GLU A 69 46.92 -0.89 -55.77
N CYS A 70 47.03 0.44 -55.67
CA CYS A 70 47.84 1.08 -54.63
C CYS A 70 47.12 1.14 -53.30
N GLU A 71 45.81 0.92 -53.27
CA GLU A 71 44.91 1.04 -52.13
C GLU A 71 45.03 2.39 -51.38
N LYS A 72 45.19 3.49 -52.14
CA LYS A 72 45.47 4.82 -51.58
C LYS A 72 44.62 5.91 -52.25
N MET A 73 44.21 6.89 -51.42
CA MET A 73 43.71 8.14 -51.93
C MET A 73 44.81 8.99 -52.54
N LEU A 74 44.58 9.58 -53.67
CA LEU A 74 45.54 10.41 -54.42
C LEU A 74 44.95 11.83 -54.55
N CYS A 75 45.69 12.86 -54.17
CA CYS A 75 45.35 14.23 -54.56
C CYS A 75 45.73 14.50 -56.02
N CYS A 76 45.22 15.59 -56.60
CA CYS A 76 45.47 15.96 -58.01
C CYS A 76 46.95 15.98 -58.36
N GLU A 77 47.84 16.47 -57.49
CA GLU A 77 49.31 16.49 -57.72
C GLU A 77 49.89 15.07 -57.76
N CYS A 78 49.48 14.19 -56.81
CA CYS A 78 49.97 12.80 -56.76
C CYS A 78 49.31 11.92 -57.84
N LEU A 79 48.11 12.28 -58.28
CA LEU A 79 47.43 11.64 -59.43
C LEU A 79 48.19 11.92 -60.72
N ASN A 80 48.56 13.16 -60.97
CA ASN A 80 49.40 13.51 -62.15
C ASN A 80 50.71 12.78 -62.14
N ALA A 81 51.41 12.67 -61.00
CA ALA A 81 52.62 11.88 -60.89
C ALA A 81 52.38 10.37 -61.13
N HIS A 82 51.24 9.83 -60.69
CA HIS A 82 50.84 8.46 -60.92
C HIS A 82 50.53 8.19 -62.40
N GLU A 83 49.94 9.16 -63.07
CA GLU A 83 49.64 9.08 -64.51
C GLU A 83 50.88 9.19 -65.40
N VAL A 84 51.87 10.02 -65.00
CA VAL A 84 53.17 10.13 -65.75
C VAL A 84 53.93 8.76 -65.82
N PHE A 85 53.79 7.92 -64.79
CA PHE A 85 54.40 6.60 -64.74
C PHE A 85 53.38 5.48 -65.04
N ARG A 86 52.27 5.77 -65.70
CA ARG A 86 51.22 4.83 -66.00
C ARG A 86 51.64 3.66 -66.85
N ASP A 87 52.50 3.88 -67.82
CA ASP A 87 52.93 2.85 -68.71
C ASP A 87 54.20 2.04 -68.21
N THR A 88 54.73 2.40 -67.05
CA THR A 88 55.87 1.76 -66.45
C THR A 88 55.63 1.19 -65.06
N ALA A 89 55.65 2.04 -64.03
CA ALA A 89 55.53 1.62 -62.62
C ALA A 89 54.09 1.34 -62.18
N PHE A 90 53.11 1.91 -62.87
CA PHE A 90 51.67 1.81 -62.53
C PHE A 90 50.82 1.26 -63.67
N ALA A 91 51.45 0.40 -64.53
CA ALA A 91 50.74 -0.23 -65.62
C ALA A 91 49.60 -1.10 -65.15
N GLY A 92 48.40 -0.83 -65.68
CA GLY A 92 47.14 -1.55 -65.38
C GLY A 92 46.46 -1.12 -64.12
N HIS A 93 46.94 -0.06 -63.41
CA HIS A 93 46.23 0.46 -62.23
C HIS A 93 44.92 1.16 -62.64
N LYS A 94 43.80 0.77 -61.94
CA LYS A 94 42.51 1.41 -62.05
C LYS A 94 42.46 2.57 -61.04
N VAL A 95 42.30 3.77 -61.56
CA VAL A 95 42.14 4.97 -60.71
C VAL A 95 40.78 5.62 -61.04
N THR A 96 39.99 5.80 -60.01
CA THR A 96 38.65 6.41 -60.19
C THR A 96 38.51 7.63 -59.23
N PRO A 97 38.09 8.78 -59.75
CA PRO A 97 37.76 9.93 -58.92
C PRO A 97 36.66 9.56 -57.92
N VAL A 98 36.82 9.92 -56.65
CA VAL A 98 35.89 9.54 -55.59
C VAL A 98 34.44 10.04 -55.87
N LYS A 99 34.32 11.20 -56.50
CA LYS A 99 33.00 11.76 -56.90
C LYS A 99 32.32 10.95 -58.01
N GLN A 100 33.03 10.07 -58.70
CA GLN A 100 32.53 9.25 -59.83
C GLN A 100 32.40 7.78 -59.47
N PHE A 101 32.51 7.39 -58.19
CA PHE A 101 32.38 6.01 -57.73
C PHE A 101 31.02 5.44 -58.07
N GLN A 102 31.01 4.27 -58.70
CA GLN A 102 29.83 3.45 -58.98
C GLN A 102 29.72 2.33 -57.90
N ALA A 103 28.58 1.64 -57.88
CA ALA A 103 28.34 0.54 -56.92
C ALA A 103 29.47 -0.52 -56.96
N GLU A 104 30.01 -0.82 -58.12
CA GLU A 104 31.11 -1.79 -58.36
C GLU A 104 32.43 -1.32 -57.75
N ASP A 105 32.71 -0.02 -57.73
CA ASP A 105 33.89 0.55 -57.10
C ASP A 105 33.83 0.45 -55.59
N TYR A 106 32.67 0.64 -55.01
CA TYR A 106 32.43 0.41 -53.56
C TYR A 106 32.59 -1.07 -53.19
N GLU A 107 32.08 -2.00 -54.03
CA GLU A 107 32.26 -3.44 -53.83
C GLU A 107 33.73 -3.85 -53.91
N ALA A 108 34.47 -3.32 -54.93
CA ALA A 108 35.91 -3.59 -55.06
C ALA A 108 36.72 -3.09 -53.87
N LEU A 109 36.31 -1.95 -53.28
CA LEU A 109 36.92 -1.36 -52.08
C LEU A 109 36.67 -2.22 -50.83
N LEU A 110 35.56 -2.92 -50.76
CA LEU A 110 35.20 -3.82 -49.66
C LEU A 110 35.81 -5.20 -49.78
N LYS A 111 36.08 -5.69 -50.99
CA LYS A 111 36.67 -7.03 -51.25
C LYS A 111 38.21 -7.04 -51.22
N ARG A 112 38.83 -6.32 -50.27
CA ARG A 112 40.28 -6.26 -50.13
C ARG A 112 40.88 -7.60 -49.66
N LYS A 113 42.05 -7.93 -50.16
CA LYS A 113 42.85 -9.05 -49.63
C LYS A 113 43.36 -8.67 -48.24
N ALA A 114 43.13 -9.51 -47.26
CA ALA A 114 43.70 -9.34 -45.93
C ALA A 114 45.12 -9.92 -45.94
N PHE A 115 46.07 -9.15 -45.45
CA PHE A 115 47.46 -9.57 -45.33
C PHE A 115 47.82 -9.98 -43.90
N CYS A 116 48.82 -10.82 -43.75
CA CYS A 116 49.28 -11.27 -42.46
C CYS A 116 49.84 -10.11 -41.65
N THR A 117 49.55 -10.06 -40.35
CA THR A 117 50.05 -9.03 -39.43
C THR A 117 51.35 -9.41 -38.74
N GLU A 118 51.83 -10.65 -38.92
CA GLU A 118 53.03 -11.15 -38.27
C GLU A 118 54.29 -10.62 -38.98
N LYS A 119 55.34 -10.32 -38.19
CA LYS A 119 56.60 -9.80 -38.65
C LYS A 119 57.29 -10.79 -39.63
N TYR A 120 57.73 -10.28 -40.73
CA TYR A 120 58.33 -11.00 -41.88
C TYR A 120 57.32 -11.70 -42.82
N HIS A 121 56.03 -11.68 -42.55
CA HIS A 121 54.95 -12.23 -43.40
C HIS A 121 53.98 -11.16 -43.89
N GLU A 122 54.25 -9.88 -43.72
CA GLU A 122 53.34 -8.77 -43.97
C GLU A 122 52.85 -8.66 -45.43
N LYS A 123 53.50 -9.35 -46.35
CA LYS A 123 53.13 -9.44 -47.77
C LYS A 123 52.27 -10.68 -48.10
N GLU A 124 52.15 -11.61 -47.15
CA GLU A 124 51.48 -12.87 -47.40
C GLU A 124 49.94 -12.67 -47.14
N VAL A 125 49.13 -13.14 -48.10
CA VAL A 125 47.65 -13.07 -47.97
C VAL A 125 47.18 -14.11 -46.96
N THR A 126 46.30 -13.71 -46.05
CA THR A 126 45.63 -14.63 -45.13
C THR A 126 44.65 -15.50 -45.89
N ARG A 127 44.73 -16.82 -45.72
CA ARG A 127 43.86 -17.82 -46.42
C ARG A 127 43.17 -18.76 -45.44
N PHE A 128 43.58 -18.77 -44.20
CA PHE A 128 43.11 -19.70 -43.20
C PHE A 128 42.61 -18.94 -41.95
N TYR A 129 41.70 -19.54 -41.25
CA TYR A 129 41.17 -19.10 -39.94
C TYR A 129 41.53 -20.16 -38.90
N CYS A 130 42.16 -19.73 -37.81
CA CYS A 130 42.45 -20.60 -36.68
C CYS A 130 41.32 -20.50 -35.65
N ARG A 131 40.56 -21.60 -35.43
CA ARG A 131 39.45 -21.65 -34.46
C ARG A 131 39.92 -21.57 -33.00
N VAL A 132 41.17 -21.97 -32.73
CA VAL A 132 41.75 -21.94 -31.37
C VAL A 132 42.20 -20.52 -30.98
N CYS A 133 42.86 -19.81 -31.92
CA CYS A 133 43.40 -18.47 -31.69
C CYS A 133 42.44 -17.34 -32.11
N HIS A 134 41.36 -17.69 -32.80
CA HIS A 134 40.38 -16.74 -33.39
C HIS A 134 41.03 -15.68 -34.29
N THR A 135 42.02 -16.08 -35.10
CA THR A 135 42.76 -15.16 -35.96
C THR A 135 42.84 -15.67 -37.40
N CYS A 136 42.86 -14.71 -38.36
CA CYS A 136 43.12 -15.02 -39.76
C CYS A 136 44.64 -15.15 -39.96
N ILE A 137 45.09 -16.22 -40.57
CA ILE A 137 46.51 -16.57 -40.72
C ILE A 137 46.89 -16.85 -42.17
N CYS A 138 48.15 -16.56 -42.53
CA CYS A 138 48.73 -16.93 -43.83
C CYS A 138 49.29 -18.37 -43.82
N GLN A 139 49.70 -18.88 -44.98
CA GLN A 139 50.21 -20.24 -45.11
C GLN A 139 51.49 -20.46 -44.29
N ILE A 140 52.33 -19.43 -44.15
CA ILE A 140 53.56 -19.52 -43.37
C ILE A 140 53.26 -19.66 -41.90
N CYS A 141 52.33 -18.81 -41.33
CA CYS A 141 51.90 -18.91 -39.97
C CYS A 141 51.22 -20.26 -39.65
N PHE A 142 50.45 -20.81 -40.59
CA PHE A 142 49.85 -22.13 -40.46
C PHE A 142 50.90 -23.20 -40.17
N VAL A 143 51.99 -23.23 -40.98
CA VAL A 143 53.04 -24.23 -40.81
C VAL A 143 53.93 -23.98 -39.60
N MET A 144 54.21 -22.73 -39.28
CA MET A 144 55.13 -22.34 -38.20
C MET A 144 54.52 -22.37 -36.81
N ASN A 145 53.33 -21.74 -36.66
CA ASN A 145 52.82 -21.44 -35.34
C ASN A 145 51.48 -22.13 -35.00
N HIS A 146 50.76 -22.64 -36.03
CA HIS A 146 49.40 -23.17 -35.81
C HIS A 146 49.22 -24.62 -36.27
N LYS A 147 50.30 -25.37 -36.46
CA LYS A 147 50.28 -26.73 -37.00
C LYS A 147 49.43 -27.74 -36.23
N THR A 148 49.24 -27.52 -34.94
CA THR A 148 48.42 -28.39 -34.04
C THR A 148 47.03 -27.82 -33.74
N HIS A 149 46.73 -26.63 -34.26
CA HIS A 149 45.46 -25.98 -34.05
C HIS A 149 44.45 -26.42 -35.11
N GLU A 150 43.18 -26.30 -34.78
CA GLU A 150 42.09 -26.52 -35.74
C GLU A 150 42.00 -25.34 -36.69
N ILE A 151 42.21 -25.61 -37.98
CA ILE A 151 42.37 -24.62 -39.05
C ILE A 151 41.35 -24.90 -40.15
N GLU A 152 40.69 -23.86 -40.63
CA GLU A 152 39.76 -23.90 -41.76
C GLU A 152 40.16 -22.90 -42.85
N LEU A 153 39.58 -23.09 -44.04
CA LEU A 153 39.70 -22.10 -45.10
C LEU A 153 38.97 -20.85 -44.73
N LEU A 154 39.57 -19.68 -44.84
CA LEU A 154 38.97 -18.40 -44.48
C LEU A 154 37.69 -18.12 -45.25
N GLU A 155 37.63 -18.52 -46.52
CA GLU A 155 36.40 -18.33 -47.36
C GLU A 155 35.20 -19.13 -46.81
N THR A 156 35.45 -20.40 -46.46
CA THR A 156 34.38 -21.27 -45.90
C THR A 156 33.83 -20.73 -44.57
N THR A 157 34.74 -20.37 -43.65
CA THR A 157 34.35 -19.78 -42.36
C THR A 157 33.65 -18.44 -42.54
N ALA A 158 34.10 -17.62 -43.52
CA ALA A 158 33.46 -16.33 -43.82
C ALA A 158 32.05 -16.50 -44.37
N ASP A 159 31.77 -17.52 -45.18
CA ASP A 159 30.43 -17.81 -45.71
C ASP A 159 29.48 -18.32 -44.61
N GLU A 160 29.97 -19.16 -43.70
CA GLU A 160 29.20 -19.57 -42.52
C GLU A 160 28.81 -18.38 -41.62
N GLU A 161 29.75 -17.50 -41.34
CA GLU A 161 29.50 -16.31 -40.54
C GLU A 161 28.61 -15.31 -41.26
N ARG A 162 28.74 -15.16 -42.59
CA ARG A 162 27.86 -14.35 -43.42
C ARG A 162 26.40 -14.86 -43.33
N ALA A 163 26.19 -16.17 -43.41
CA ALA A 163 24.85 -16.76 -43.27
C ALA A 163 24.25 -16.49 -41.89
N LYS A 164 25.02 -16.58 -40.80
CA LYS A 164 24.57 -16.25 -39.45
C LYS A 164 24.21 -14.76 -39.29
N ILE A 165 25.04 -13.87 -39.89
CA ILE A 165 24.78 -12.43 -39.88
C ILE A 165 23.47 -12.12 -40.64
N LEU A 166 23.27 -12.71 -41.81
CA LEU A 166 22.06 -12.51 -42.61
C LEU A 166 20.78 -13.01 -41.88
N ALA A 167 20.87 -14.19 -41.24
CA ALA A 167 19.80 -14.70 -40.41
C ALA A 167 19.49 -13.76 -39.21
N GLY A 168 20.55 -13.20 -38.61
CA GLY A 168 20.41 -12.17 -37.55
C GLY A 168 19.74 -10.90 -38.05
N VAL A 169 20.10 -10.43 -39.23
CA VAL A 169 19.47 -9.25 -39.88
C VAL A 169 17.97 -9.51 -40.15
N GLU A 170 17.63 -10.68 -40.67
CA GLU A 170 16.24 -11.06 -40.94
C GLU A 170 15.42 -11.09 -39.63
N PHE A 171 15.97 -11.70 -38.55
CA PHE A 171 15.35 -11.68 -37.24
C PHE A 171 15.10 -10.25 -36.72
N MET A 172 16.09 -9.36 -36.87
CA MET A 172 15.98 -7.96 -36.42
C MET A 172 14.94 -7.18 -37.24
N ASN A 173 14.85 -7.42 -38.55
CA ASN A 173 13.84 -6.81 -39.41
C ASN A 173 12.43 -7.25 -39.02
N ASN A 174 12.22 -8.54 -38.75
CA ASN A 174 10.93 -9.05 -38.28
C ASN A 174 10.56 -8.44 -36.92
N LYS A 175 11.53 -8.30 -36.02
CA LYS A 175 11.31 -7.66 -34.72
C LYS A 175 10.98 -6.17 -34.87
N GLN A 176 11.60 -5.48 -35.81
CA GLN A 176 11.30 -4.08 -36.12
C GLN A 176 9.87 -3.92 -36.61
N GLU A 177 9.37 -4.83 -37.45
CA GLU A 177 7.99 -4.80 -37.94
C GLU A 177 6.98 -5.01 -36.79
N CYS A 178 7.21 -5.99 -35.89
CA CYS A 178 6.43 -6.15 -34.67
C CYS A 178 6.39 -4.86 -33.81
N CYS A 179 7.53 -4.16 -33.71
CA CYS A 179 7.54 -2.88 -32.98
C CYS A 179 6.68 -1.81 -33.66
N ARG A 180 6.69 -1.76 -34.99
CA ARG A 180 5.82 -0.81 -35.73
C ARG A 180 4.33 -1.09 -35.54
N GLU A 181 3.94 -2.37 -35.57
CA GLU A 181 2.55 -2.78 -35.32
C GLU A 181 2.09 -2.35 -33.93
N ILE A 182 2.94 -2.57 -32.90
CA ILE A 182 2.63 -2.17 -31.51
C ILE A 182 2.50 -0.63 -31.41
N ILE A 183 3.38 0.12 -32.08
CA ILE A 183 3.29 1.59 -32.09
C ILE A 183 1.97 2.06 -32.67
N LEU A 184 1.55 1.50 -33.82
CA LEU A 184 0.27 1.83 -34.44
C LEU A 184 -0.92 1.51 -33.53
N GLN A 185 -0.90 0.36 -32.85
CA GLN A 185 -1.93 0.01 -31.86
C GLN A 185 -1.96 0.97 -30.68
N CYS A 186 -0.79 1.43 -30.22
CA CYS A 186 -0.72 2.45 -29.16
C CYS A 186 -1.33 3.79 -29.62
N GLU A 187 -1.02 4.24 -30.83
CA GLU A 187 -1.57 5.49 -31.40
C GLU A 187 -3.09 5.42 -31.54
N GLU A 188 -3.63 4.31 -32.04
CA GLU A 188 -5.08 4.08 -32.13
C GLU A 188 -5.73 4.08 -30.74
N THR A 189 -5.11 3.42 -29.77
CA THR A 189 -5.59 3.37 -28.38
C THR A 189 -5.61 4.75 -27.74
N VAL A 190 -4.59 5.59 -27.98
CA VAL A 190 -4.54 6.98 -27.49
C VAL A 190 -5.67 7.80 -28.09
N ALA A 191 -5.89 7.70 -29.40
CA ALA A 191 -6.98 8.44 -30.08
C ALA A 191 -8.36 8.05 -29.53
N ASN A 192 -8.60 6.75 -29.33
CA ASN A 192 -9.83 6.24 -28.72
C ASN A 192 -10.01 6.72 -27.29
N LEU A 193 -8.93 6.74 -26.48
CA LEU A 193 -8.96 7.24 -25.11
C LEU A 193 -9.31 8.74 -25.06
N GLU A 194 -8.75 9.54 -25.94
CA GLU A 194 -9.07 10.97 -26.03
C GLU A 194 -10.55 11.21 -26.38
N ALA A 195 -11.08 10.48 -27.37
CA ALA A 195 -12.48 10.57 -27.74
C ALA A 195 -13.43 10.16 -26.61
N ASN A 196 -13.13 9.04 -25.94
CA ASN A 196 -13.92 8.56 -24.80
C ASN A 196 -13.84 9.54 -23.63
N THR A 197 -12.67 10.11 -23.36
CA THR A 197 -12.48 11.11 -22.30
C THR A 197 -13.31 12.38 -22.57
N ALA A 198 -13.35 12.84 -23.82
CA ALA A 198 -14.16 14.00 -24.20
C ALA A 198 -15.66 13.71 -24.02
N SER A 199 -16.12 12.51 -24.41
CA SER A 199 -17.50 12.07 -24.20
C SER A 199 -17.85 12.01 -22.71
N ALA A 200 -17.00 11.39 -21.89
CA ALA A 200 -17.21 11.29 -20.44
C ALA A 200 -17.26 12.67 -19.76
N LYS A 201 -16.39 13.60 -20.13
CA LYS A 201 -16.44 14.99 -19.64
C LYS A 201 -17.76 15.68 -19.97
N SER A 202 -18.28 15.45 -21.19
CA SER A 202 -19.60 15.97 -21.59
C SER A 202 -20.72 15.41 -20.73
N GLN A 203 -20.71 14.11 -20.44
CA GLN A 203 -21.70 13.44 -19.60
C GLN A 203 -21.65 13.96 -18.14
N VAL A 204 -20.46 14.13 -17.58
CA VAL A 204 -20.31 14.74 -16.23
C VAL A 204 -20.89 16.15 -16.21
N SER A 205 -20.62 16.98 -17.23
CA SER A 205 -21.17 18.33 -17.32
C SER A 205 -22.70 18.32 -17.46
N GLN A 206 -23.26 17.37 -18.21
CA GLN A 206 -24.71 17.21 -18.34
C GLN A 206 -25.37 16.78 -17.04
N SER A 207 -24.77 15.82 -16.32
CA SER A 207 -25.25 15.36 -15.01
C SER A 207 -25.23 16.49 -13.98
N ALA A 208 -24.17 17.29 -13.94
CA ALA A 208 -24.10 18.48 -13.09
C ALA A 208 -25.20 19.48 -13.39
N LYS A 209 -25.47 19.76 -14.68
CA LYS A 209 -26.57 20.66 -15.08
C LYS A 209 -27.94 20.12 -14.68
N GLN A 210 -28.16 18.81 -14.79
CA GLN A 210 -29.41 18.17 -14.34
C GLN A 210 -29.58 18.29 -12.82
N MET A 211 -28.54 18.06 -12.03
CA MET A 211 -28.59 18.24 -10.58
C MET A 211 -28.88 19.68 -10.19
N ILE A 212 -28.21 20.65 -10.84
CA ILE A 212 -28.47 22.08 -10.60
C ILE A 212 -29.93 22.42 -10.91
N ALA A 213 -30.49 21.88 -11.99
CA ALA A 213 -31.91 22.09 -12.34
C ALA A 213 -32.85 21.52 -11.26
N VAL A 214 -32.57 20.33 -10.74
CA VAL A 214 -33.35 19.74 -9.65
C VAL A 214 -33.25 20.56 -8.35
N ILE A 215 -32.04 21.05 -8.03
CA ILE A 215 -31.83 21.92 -6.86
C ILE A 215 -32.67 23.21 -6.99
N HIS A 216 -32.61 23.87 -8.16
CA HIS A 216 -33.42 25.08 -8.39
C HIS A 216 -34.91 24.81 -8.36
N GLU A 217 -35.40 23.63 -8.78
CA GLU A 217 -36.80 23.25 -8.68
C GLU A 217 -37.22 23.10 -7.20
N ARG A 218 -36.40 22.38 -6.42
CA ARG A 218 -36.64 22.23 -4.97
C ARG A 218 -36.60 23.55 -4.19
N GLU A 219 -35.69 24.43 -4.57
CA GLU A 219 -35.65 25.80 -4.04
C GLU A 219 -36.95 26.54 -4.32
N ARG A 220 -37.44 26.53 -5.58
CA ARG A 220 -38.70 27.18 -5.98
C ARG A 220 -39.90 26.59 -5.22
N GLU A 221 -39.97 25.25 -5.09
CA GLU A 221 -41.01 24.58 -4.29
C GLU A 221 -40.98 25.05 -2.83
N ALA A 222 -39.83 25.08 -2.20
CA ALA A 222 -39.66 25.51 -0.80
C ALA A 222 -40.06 26.98 -0.59
N ILE A 223 -39.64 27.88 -1.49
CA ILE A 223 -40.02 29.30 -1.47
C ILE A 223 -41.56 29.43 -1.62
N THR A 224 -42.16 28.69 -2.56
CA THR A 224 -43.60 28.69 -2.80
C THR A 224 -44.37 28.25 -1.53
N ILE A 225 -43.90 27.21 -0.84
CA ILE A 225 -44.50 26.75 0.42
C ILE A 225 -44.43 27.85 1.50
N LEU A 226 -43.26 28.51 1.62
CA LEU A 226 -43.07 29.61 2.58
C LEU A 226 -44.02 30.79 2.27
N ASP A 227 -44.12 31.21 1.01
CA ASP A 227 -45.01 32.31 0.59
C ASP A 227 -46.48 31.97 0.79
N ASN A 228 -46.93 30.78 0.41
CA ASN A 228 -48.31 30.32 0.64
C ASN A 228 -48.64 30.28 2.14
N THR A 229 -47.68 29.81 2.96
CA THR A 229 -47.84 29.79 4.42
C THR A 229 -47.95 31.19 4.97
N ARG A 230 -47.11 32.14 4.50
CA ARG A 230 -47.17 33.55 4.85
C ARG A 230 -48.52 34.17 4.50
N VAL A 231 -48.97 34.00 3.25
CA VAL A 231 -50.23 34.53 2.76
C VAL A 231 -51.44 34.00 3.58
N SER A 232 -51.48 32.69 3.81
CA SER A 232 -52.53 32.06 4.61
C SER A 232 -52.56 32.61 6.05
N ARG A 233 -51.41 32.78 6.70
CA ARG A 233 -51.33 33.35 8.06
C ARG A 233 -51.72 34.83 8.09
N MET A 234 -51.26 35.61 7.08
CA MET A 234 -51.67 37.02 6.98
C MET A 234 -53.19 37.18 6.80
N GLN A 235 -53.82 36.35 5.97
CA GLN A 235 -55.30 36.36 5.81
C GLN A 235 -56.05 36.06 7.14
N LYS A 236 -55.56 35.05 7.89
CA LYS A 236 -56.13 34.74 9.21
C LYS A 236 -55.98 35.89 10.22
N LEU A 237 -54.79 36.52 10.24
CA LEU A 237 -54.56 37.69 11.10
C LEU A 237 -55.40 38.90 10.72
N ASP A 238 -55.54 39.16 9.39
CA ASP A 238 -56.40 40.26 8.90
C ASP A 238 -57.87 40.02 9.22
N ALA A 239 -58.33 38.78 9.12
CA ALA A 239 -59.72 38.43 9.53
C ALA A 239 -59.95 38.72 11.04
N VAL A 240 -58.99 38.29 11.90
CA VAL A 240 -59.12 38.58 13.37
C VAL A 240 -58.97 40.06 13.60
N LYS A 241 -58.10 40.79 12.93
CA LYS A 241 -57.96 42.24 13.04
C LYS A 241 -59.30 42.95 12.73
N LYS A 242 -59.96 42.55 11.62
CA LYS A 242 -61.30 43.12 11.24
C LYS A 242 -62.35 42.83 12.29
N GLN A 243 -62.39 41.61 12.86
CA GLN A 243 -63.31 41.26 13.92
C GLN A 243 -63.10 42.12 15.19
N VAL A 244 -61.83 42.31 15.60
CA VAL A 244 -61.52 43.14 16.78
C VAL A 244 -61.85 44.61 16.51
N GLN A 245 -61.59 45.15 15.34
CA GLN A 245 -61.92 46.51 14.94
C GLN A 245 -63.44 46.75 14.94
N GLN A 246 -64.22 45.76 14.48
CA GLN A 246 -65.69 45.83 14.52
C GLN A 246 -66.18 45.82 15.97
N LEU A 247 -65.63 44.95 16.81
CA LEU A 247 -65.94 44.90 18.23
C LEU A 247 -65.59 46.21 18.97
N GLU A 248 -64.36 46.74 18.68
CA GLU A 248 -63.97 48.05 19.21
C GLU A 248 -64.94 49.18 18.84
N LYS A 249 -65.35 49.23 17.56
CA LYS A 249 -66.34 50.20 17.10
C LYS A 249 -67.67 50.05 17.83
N GLN A 250 -68.16 48.83 18.05
CA GLN A 250 -69.38 48.55 18.78
C GLN A 250 -69.31 48.98 20.24
N ILE A 251 -68.20 48.67 20.93
CA ILE A 251 -67.89 49.09 22.30
C ILE A 251 -67.88 50.62 22.40
N LYS A 252 -67.16 51.29 21.47
CA LYS A 252 -67.03 52.73 21.42
C LYS A 252 -68.44 53.41 21.25
N GLN A 253 -69.21 52.92 20.26
CA GLN A 253 -70.62 53.45 20.06
C GLN A 253 -71.50 53.24 21.27
N ALA A 254 -71.46 52.10 21.94
CA ALA A 254 -72.22 51.82 23.13
C ALA A 254 -71.77 52.72 24.29
N ALA A 255 -70.48 52.95 24.46
CA ALA A 255 -69.93 53.83 25.50
C ALA A 255 -70.31 55.32 25.26
N GLU A 256 -70.17 55.80 24.01
CA GLU A 256 -70.57 57.17 23.63
C GLU A 256 -72.05 57.43 23.85
N PHE A 257 -72.89 56.54 23.36
CA PHE A 257 -74.34 56.63 23.57
C PHE A 257 -74.74 56.62 25.07
N ALA A 258 -74.14 55.73 25.86
CA ALA A 258 -74.36 55.67 27.31
C ALA A 258 -73.89 56.96 28.00
N SER A 259 -72.73 57.52 27.61
CA SER A 259 -72.19 58.77 28.15
C SER A 259 -73.12 59.97 27.83
N GLU A 260 -73.57 60.08 26.58
CA GLU A 260 -74.51 61.15 26.16
C GLU A 260 -75.85 61.02 26.86
N LEU A 261 -76.40 59.83 26.96
CA LEU A 261 -77.66 59.59 27.71
C LEU A 261 -77.53 60.01 29.19
N ALA A 262 -76.43 59.67 29.85
CA ALA A 262 -76.17 59.96 31.22
C ALA A 262 -75.98 61.49 31.50
N GLN A 263 -75.43 62.20 30.52
CA GLN A 263 -75.09 63.66 30.71
C GLN A 263 -76.12 64.62 30.17
N ARG A 264 -76.89 64.25 29.12
CA ARG A 264 -77.72 65.21 28.40
C ARG A 264 -79.22 64.85 28.32
N SER A 265 -79.64 63.70 28.79
CA SER A 265 -81.00 63.21 28.63
C SER A 265 -81.82 63.41 29.89
N SER A 266 -83.17 63.43 29.74
CA SER A 266 -84.09 63.52 30.89
C SER A 266 -84.07 62.25 31.73
N SER A 267 -84.50 62.32 32.99
CA SER A 267 -84.58 61.14 33.86
C SER A 267 -85.51 60.07 33.29
N ALA A 268 -86.51 60.45 32.51
CA ALA A 268 -87.39 59.52 31.83
C ALA A 268 -86.72 58.71 30.72
N ASP A 269 -85.87 59.39 29.91
CA ASP A 269 -85.13 58.79 28.85
C ASP A 269 -84.04 57.81 29.38
N ILE A 270 -83.44 58.19 30.52
CA ILE A 270 -82.41 57.33 31.17
C ILE A 270 -83.07 56.04 31.66
N ILE A 271 -84.23 56.14 32.31
CA ILE A 271 -84.98 54.98 32.82
C ILE A 271 -85.52 54.16 31.64
N GLY A 272 -86.02 54.80 30.57
CA GLY A 272 -86.57 54.12 29.40
C GLY A 272 -85.53 53.29 28.64
N ASN A 273 -84.28 53.75 28.60
CA ASN A 273 -83.23 53.06 27.88
C ASN A 273 -82.38 52.13 28.77
N ARG A 274 -82.60 52.09 30.08
CA ARG A 274 -81.81 51.32 31.06
C ARG A 274 -81.66 49.84 30.68
N LYS A 275 -82.78 49.19 30.36
CA LYS A 275 -82.80 47.77 30.08
C LYS A 275 -82.00 47.44 28.82
N ASN A 276 -82.21 48.16 27.76
CA ASN A 276 -81.53 47.99 26.48
C ASN A 276 -79.98 48.18 26.61
N LEU A 277 -79.61 49.20 27.39
CA LEU A 277 -78.18 49.46 27.67
C LEU A 277 -77.54 48.35 28.51
N GLN A 278 -78.22 47.88 29.55
CA GLN A 278 -77.74 46.79 30.37
C GLN A 278 -77.61 45.49 29.57
N GLU A 279 -78.61 45.16 28.76
CA GLU A 279 -78.57 44.00 27.88
C GLU A 279 -77.37 44.14 26.89
N ARG A 280 -77.16 45.30 26.27
CA ARG A 280 -76.05 45.55 25.36
C ARG A 280 -74.66 45.47 26.02
N PHE A 281 -74.55 46.00 27.24
CA PHE A 281 -73.33 45.90 28.02
C PHE A 281 -73.01 44.45 28.43
N GLU A 282 -74.01 43.68 28.82
CA GLU A 282 -73.85 42.28 29.16
C GLU A 282 -73.49 41.42 27.90
N GLU A 283 -74.05 41.75 26.76
CA GLU A 283 -73.70 41.13 25.48
C GLU A 283 -72.23 41.40 25.11
N LEU A 284 -71.80 42.67 25.17
CA LEU A 284 -70.45 43.08 24.91
C LEU A 284 -69.44 42.52 25.94
N ARG A 285 -69.83 42.43 27.21
CA ARG A 285 -69.02 41.84 28.28
C ARG A 285 -68.85 40.34 28.12
N LYS A 286 -69.80 39.62 27.58
CA LYS A 286 -69.73 38.19 27.31
C LYS A 286 -68.97 37.86 26.02
N THR A 287 -68.78 38.85 25.16
CA THR A 287 -68.02 38.65 23.91
C THR A 287 -66.51 38.39 24.20
N GLN A 288 -66.08 37.21 23.96
CA GLN A 288 -64.65 36.83 24.13
C GLN A 288 -63.79 37.50 23.07
N MET A 289 -62.65 38.03 23.50
CA MET A 289 -61.62 38.52 22.57
C MET A 289 -61.05 37.33 21.76
N PRO A 290 -61.04 37.44 20.45
CA PRO A 290 -60.43 36.37 19.62
C PRO A 290 -58.90 36.22 19.88
N ALA A 291 -58.49 34.98 20.07
CA ALA A 291 -57.06 34.66 20.22
C ALA A 291 -56.30 34.85 18.90
N LEU A 292 -55.01 35.21 19.00
CA LEU A 292 -54.15 35.29 17.81
C LEU A 292 -53.99 33.89 17.15
N PRO A 293 -54.44 33.72 15.91
CA PRO A 293 -54.56 32.39 15.28
C PRO A 293 -53.28 31.83 14.69
N ALA A 294 -52.17 32.59 14.71
CA ALA A 294 -50.93 32.17 14.03
C ALA A 294 -49.70 32.71 14.73
N SER A 295 -48.68 31.90 14.75
CA SER A 295 -47.31 32.28 15.14
C SER A 295 -46.59 33.05 14.02
N SER A 296 -45.73 34.01 14.36
CA SER A 296 -44.84 34.70 13.42
C SER A 296 -43.61 33.88 13.09
N PHE A 297 -43.37 32.74 13.78
CA PHE A 297 -42.15 31.95 13.63
C PHE A 297 -42.23 31.08 12.35
N LEU A 298 -41.26 31.32 11.42
CA LEU A 298 -41.00 30.51 10.25
C LEU A 298 -39.50 30.35 10.16
N LYS A 299 -38.99 29.09 10.04
CA LYS A 299 -37.59 28.78 9.93
C LYS A 299 -37.42 27.63 8.93
N HIS A 300 -36.43 27.74 8.04
CA HIS A 300 -35.94 26.63 7.24
C HIS A 300 -34.81 25.91 8.00
N VAL A 301 -34.87 24.60 8.06
CA VAL A 301 -33.79 23.74 8.61
C VAL A 301 -33.17 23.01 7.44
N SER A 302 -31.90 23.28 7.17
CA SER A 302 -31.13 22.56 6.14
C SER A 302 -30.77 21.17 6.64
N THR A 303 -31.06 20.16 5.82
CA THR A 303 -30.60 18.77 6.01
C THR A 303 -29.58 18.39 4.96
N PHE A 304 -29.03 19.39 4.23
CA PHE A 304 -28.05 19.17 3.18
C PHE A 304 -26.70 18.84 3.77
N ASP A 305 -26.13 17.70 3.32
CA ASP A 305 -24.77 17.27 3.62
C ASP A 305 -23.94 17.42 2.31
N PRO A 306 -23.05 18.41 2.23
CA PRO A 306 -22.24 18.64 1.04
C PRO A 306 -21.26 17.50 0.74
N ASP A 307 -20.85 16.71 1.76
CA ASP A 307 -19.90 15.62 1.60
C ASP A 307 -20.50 14.37 0.96
N SER A 308 -21.84 14.29 0.94
CA SER A 308 -22.57 13.18 0.30
C SER A 308 -22.95 13.42 -1.16
N LEU A 309 -22.60 14.59 -1.73
CA LEU A 309 -22.96 14.94 -3.10
C LEU A 309 -22.06 14.19 -4.09
N SER A 310 -22.58 13.16 -4.74
CA SER A 310 -21.90 12.40 -5.80
C SER A 310 -22.51 12.70 -7.16
N LEU A 311 -21.66 13.03 -8.13
CA LEU A 311 -22.05 13.19 -9.56
C LEU A 311 -22.11 11.85 -10.31
N GLY A 312 -21.95 10.73 -9.60
CA GLY A 312 -21.79 9.41 -10.18
C GLY A 312 -20.32 9.04 -10.38
N PHE A 313 -20.06 7.93 -11.05
CA PHE A 313 -18.72 7.42 -11.33
C PHE A 313 -18.56 7.08 -12.80
N ILE A 314 -17.30 7.02 -13.26
CA ILE A 314 -16.95 6.74 -14.65
C ILE A 314 -16.87 5.22 -14.84
N VAL A 315 -17.59 4.69 -15.82
CA VAL A 315 -17.59 3.27 -16.18
C VAL A 315 -16.72 3.07 -17.41
N TYR A 316 -15.78 2.14 -17.33
CA TYR A 316 -14.97 1.73 -18.45
C TYR A 316 -14.86 0.21 -18.46
N GLY A 317 -15.54 -0.48 -19.32
CA GLY A 317 -15.48 -1.93 -19.44
C GLY A 317 -16.75 -2.54 -20.00
N ASN A 318 -16.64 -3.78 -20.46
CA ASN A 318 -17.75 -4.53 -21.10
C ASN A 318 -18.39 -5.55 -20.14
N THR A 319 -18.19 -5.40 -18.85
CA THR A 319 -18.69 -6.33 -17.85
C THR A 319 -20.20 -6.20 -17.66
N ASP A 320 -20.90 -7.34 -17.68
CA ASP A 320 -22.32 -7.44 -17.34
C ASP A 320 -22.48 -7.92 -15.90
N PRO A 321 -22.89 -7.06 -14.96
CA PRO A 321 -23.07 -7.42 -13.56
C PRO A 321 -24.06 -8.55 -13.34
N LYS A 322 -25.11 -8.65 -14.15
CA LYS A 322 -26.14 -9.70 -14.03
C LYS A 322 -25.63 -11.10 -14.42
N ARG A 323 -24.60 -11.19 -15.24
CA ARG A 323 -23.96 -12.44 -15.61
C ARG A 323 -22.72 -12.76 -14.78
N SER A 324 -22.19 -11.77 -14.08
CA SER A 324 -21.08 -11.91 -13.16
C SER A 324 -21.46 -12.78 -11.96
N THR A 325 -20.52 -13.55 -11.44
CA THR A 325 -20.79 -14.55 -10.38
C THR A 325 -19.91 -14.31 -9.16
N ILE A 326 -20.40 -14.74 -8.00
CA ILE A 326 -19.65 -14.72 -6.73
C ILE A 326 -19.39 -16.15 -6.29
N GLU A 327 -18.17 -16.43 -5.87
CA GLU A 327 -17.74 -17.68 -5.30
C GLU A 327 -17.22 -17.50 -3.87
N GLY A 328 -17.21 -18.58 -3.09
CA GLY A 328 -16.75 -18.54 -1.69
C GLY A 328 -17.85 -18.28 -0.65
N LEU A 329 -19.11 -18.12 -1.06
CA LEU A 329 -20.22 -17.88 -0.12
C LEU A 329 -20.60 -19.10 0.75
N LYS A 330 -20.20 -20.30 0.36
CA LYS A 330 -20.53 -21.55 1.07
C LYS A 330 -19.53 -21.93 2.17
N GLN A 331 -18.46 -21.15 2.33
CA GLN A 331 -17.47 -21.38 3.39
C GLN A 331 -18.06 -21.01 4.77
N THR A 332 -17.50 -21.55 5.82
CA THR A 332 -17.81 -21.14 7.18
C THR A 332 -17.06 -19.83 7.48
N PHE A 333 -17.80 -18.76 7.79
CA PHE A 333 -17.24 -17.49 8.21
C PHE A 333 -17.08 -17.48 9.73
N GLN A 334 -15.94 -17.01 10.23
CA GLN A 334 -15.69 -16.89 11.66
C GLN A 334 -15.32 -15.44 12.02
N ALA A 335 -15.74 -15.01 13.19
CA ALA A 335 -15.48 -13.65 13.69
C ALA A 335 -13.97 -13.42 13.89
N GLY A 336 -13.48 -12.28 13.41
CA GLY A 336 -12.08 -11.90 13.52
C GLY A 336 -11.12 -12.71 12.64
N VAL A 337 -11.63 -13.50 11.69
CA VAL A 337 -10.84 -14.26 10.72
C VAL A 337 -11.03 -13.65 9.34
N GLU A 338 -9.92 -13.51 8.59
CA GLU A 338 -9.98 -13.05 7.21
C GLU A 338 -10.74 -14.08 6.35
N ALA A 339 -11.83 -13.65 5.76
CA ALA A 339 -12.61 -14.41 4.79
C ALA A 339 -12.37 -13.86 3.38
N THR A 340 -12.44 -14.76 2.42
CA THR A 340 -12.23 -14.42 1.02
C THR A 340 -13.42 -14.84 0.18
N ILE A 341 -13.96 -13.93 -0.61
CA ILE A 341 -14.89 -14.23 -1.69
C ILE A 341 -14.29 -13.80 -3.01
N SER A 342 -14.66 -14.45 -4.09
CA SER A 342 -14.18 -14.09 -5.43
C SER A 342 -15.34 -13.66 -6.31
N ILE A 343 -15.27 -12.45 -6.84
CA ILE A 343 -16.20 -11.94 -7.84
C ILE A 343 -15.57 -12.23 -9.19
N ARG A 344 -16.33 -12.93 -10.05
CA ARG A 344 -15.95 -13.24 -11.44
C ARG A 344 -16.72 -12.37 -12.39
N PRO A 345 -16.15 -11.26 -12.86
CA PRO A 345 -16.77 -10.42 -13.87
C PRO A 345 -16.90 -11.16 -15.19
N LYS A 346 -18.07 -11.06 -15.81
CA LYS A 346 -18.36 -11.69 -17.11
C LYS A 346 -18.92 -10.67 -18.08
N THR A 347 -18.61 -10.84 -19.36
CA THR A 347 -19.20 -10.07 -20.45
C THR A 347 -20.66 -10.47 -20.69
N ARG A 348 -21.36 -9.74 -21.56
CA ARG A 348 -22.73 -10.06 -21.99
C ARG A 348 -22.84 -11.42 -22.64
N GLU A 349 -21.76 -11.92 -23.26
CA GLU A 349 -21.65 -13.26 -23.86
C GLU A 349 -21.35 -14.35 -22.81
N GLY A 350 -21.10 -13.96 -21.54
CA GLY A 350 -20.81 -14.90 -20.44
C GLY A 350 -19.35 -15.33 -20.36
N GLN A 351 -18.46 -14.75 -21.15
CA GLN A 351 -17.02 -14.97 -21.06
C GLN A 351 -16.42 -14.18 -19.87
N ILE A 352 -15.29 -14.62 -19.33
CA ILE A 352 -14.58 -13.86 -18.30
C ILE A 352 -14.13 -12.54 -18.91
N SER A 353 -14.48 -11.43 -18.27
CA SER A 353 -14.07 -10.11 -18.69
C SER A 353 -12.55 -9.99 -18.50
N ASN A 354 -11.81 -9.71 -19.58
CA ASN A 354 -10.38 -9.39 -19.51
C ASN A 354 -10.25 -7.97 -18.97
N ARG A 355 -10.03 -7.87 -17.67
CA ARG A 355 -9.96 -6.60 -16.95
C ARG A 355 -8.51 -6.12 -16.88
N GLN A 356 -8.24 -5.01 -17.53
CA GLN A 356 -7.07 -4.20 -17.25
C GLN A 356 -7.55 -2.96 -16.49
N HIS A 357 -7.90 -3.10 -15.20
CA HIS A 357 -8.27 -2.00 -14.30
C HIS A 357 -9.48 -1.12 -14.69
N GLU A 358 -10.42 -1.64 -15.46
CA GLU A 358 -11.46 -0.82 -16.10
C GLU A 358 -12.82 -0.86 -15.40
N ASP A 359 -13.12 -1.84 -14.56
CA ASP A 359 -14.41 -1.93 -13.85
C ASP A 359 -14.31 -1.46 -12.40
N HIS A 360 -15.29 -0.69 -11.98
CA HIS A 360 -15.42 -0.29 -10.58
C HIS A 360 -16.25 -1.32 -9.82
N VAL A 361 -15.60 -2.05 -8.89
CA VAL A 361 -16.26 -3.03 -8.02
C VAL A 361 -16.46 -2.45 -6.64
N GLU A 362 -17.69 -2.43 -6.18
CA GLU A 362 -18.09 -2.01 -4.85
C GLU A 362 -18.63 -3.19 -4.06
N VAL A 363 -18.22 -3.29 -2.80
CA VAL A 363 -18.79 -4.26 -1.86
C VAL A 363 -19.19 -3.53 -0.60
N GLN A 364 -20.42 -3.73 -0.15
CA GLN A 364 -20.97 -3.15 1.06
C GLN A 364 -21.39 -4.27 2.01
N VAL A 365 -21.14 -4.07 3.29
CA VAL A 365 -21.47 -5.03 4.35
C VAL A 365 -22.38 -4.35 5.35
N GLU A 366 -23.49 -4.97 5.69
CA GLU A 366 -24.39 -4.50 6.72
C GLU A 366 -24.52 -5.51 7.86
N PRO A 367 -24.34 -5.06 9.12
CA PRO A 367 -24.06 -3.69 9.57
C PRO A 367 -22.59 -3.27 9.34
N ALA A 368 -22.39 -2.07 8.80
CA ALA A 368 -21.07 -1.56 8.36
C ALA A 368 -20.06 -1.37 9.52
N ASP A 369 -20.54 -1.03 10.73
CA ASP A 369 -19.71 -0.83 11.92
C ASP A 369 -19.03 -2.12 12.40
N GLN A 370 -19.51 -3.28 11.95
CA GLN A 370 -18.95 -4.59 12.27
C GLN A 370 -17.87 -5.07 11.28
N LEU A 371 -17.59 -4.33 10.24
CA LEU A 371 -16.47 -4.61 9.32
C LEU A 371 -15.16 -4.08 9.94
N ALA A 372 -14.18 -4.95 10.12
CA ALA A 372 -12.89 -4.57 10.69
C ALA A 372 -11.91 -4.07 9.61
N SER A 373 -11.86 -4.80 8.52
CA SER A 373 -11.03 -4.48 7.35
C SER A 373 -11.60 -5.14 6.11
N TRP A 374 -11.33 -4.55 4.96
CA TRP A 374 -11.63 -5.16 3.67
C TRP A 374 -10.64 -4.67 2.62
N THR A 375 -10.35 -5.53 1.65
CA THR A 375 -9.51 -5.19 0.49
C THR A 375 -10.07 -5.88 -0.75
N ILE A 376 -9.96 -5.22 -1.88
CA ILE A 376 -10.22 -5.82 -3.19
C ILE A 376 -8.89 -5.93 -3.92
N ASN A 377 -8.55 -7.16 -4.31
CA ASN A 377 -7.36 -7.46 -5.08
C ASN A 377 -7.78 -8.02 -6.45
N GLU A 378 -7.39 -7.37 -7.49
CA GLU A 378 -7.56 -7.89 -8.85
C GLU A 378 -6.46 -8.89 -9.17
N LYS A 379 -6.86 -10.05 -9.70
CA LYS A 379 -5.94 -11.07 -10.17
C LYS A 379 -5.69 -10.94 -11.66
N ALA A 380 -4.55 -11.42 -12.12
CA ALA A 380 -4.17 -11.45 -13.53
C ALA A 380 -5.17 -12.21 -14.43
N ASP A 381 -6.01 -13.07 -13.87
CA ASP A 381 -7.07 -13.81 -14.53
C ASP A 381 -8.40 -13.05 -14.66
N GLY A 382 -8.43 -11.78 -14.28
CA GLY A 382 -9.61 -10.92 -14.32
C GLY A 382 -10.60 -11.11 -13.15
N ASN A 383 -10.32 -12.01 -12.20
CA ASN A 383 -11.14 -12.19 -11.02
C ASN A 383 -10.82 -11.11 -9.96
N CYS A 384 -11.85 -10.63 -9.26
CA CYS A 384 -11.69 -9.77 -8.09
C CYS A 384 -11.78 -10.62 -6.82
N GLN A 385 -10.71 -10.66 -6.07
CA GLN A 385 -10.69 -11.27 -4.76
C GLN A 385 -10.99 -10.22 -3.70
N VAL A 386 -12.10 -10.38 -3.00
CA VAL A 386 -12.49 -9.53 -1.86
C VAL A 386 -12.13 -10.26 -0.58
N LYS A 387 -11.23 -9.68 0.19
CA LYS A 387 -10.85 -10.14 1.51
C LYS A 387 -11.46 -9.23 2.54
N PHE A 388 -12.07 -9.78 3.57
CA PHE A 388 -12.70 -8.99 4.63
C PHE A 388 -12.66 -9.72 5.97
N VAL A 389 -12.72 -8.93 7.06
CA VAL A 389 -12.77 -9.43 8.43
C VAL A 389 -14.02 -8.87 9.10
N LEU A 390 -14.91 -9.75 9.56
CA LEU A 390 -16.11 -9.38 10.32
C LEU A 390 -15.84 -9.54 11.81
N LYS A 391 -16.13 -8.49 12.59
CA LYS A 391 -15.74 -8.39 14.01
C LYS A 391 -16.50 -9.33 14.91
N LEU A 392 -17.79 -9.55 14.67
CA LEU A 392 -18.70 -10.24 15.59
C LEU A 392 -19.38 -11.43 14.91
N PRO A 393 -19.75 -12.46 15.69
CA PRO A 393 -20.67 -13.49 15.22
C PRO A 393 -22.06 -12.91 14.95
N GLY A 394 -22.73 -13.41 13.91
CA GLY A 394 -24.07 -12.94 13.53
C GLY A 394 -24.38 -13.13 12.06
N ALA A 395 -25.54 -12.64 11.63
CA ALA A 395 -25.93 -12.62 10.24
C ALA A 395 -25.59 -11.26 9.62
N TYR A 396 -25.00 -11.28 8.45
CA TYR A 396 -24.56 -10.10 7.68
C TYR A 396 -25.17 -10.13 6.29
N GLN A 397 -25.56 -8.97 5.80
CA GLN A 397 -25.91 -8.77 4.39
C GLN A 397 -24.68 -8.20 3.66
N ILE A 398 -24.27 -8.84 2.59
CA ILE A 398 -23.20 -8.36 1.73
C ILE A 398 -23.78 -8.03 0.36
N SER A 399 -23.66 -6.77 -0.05
CA SER A 399 -24.04 -6.29 -1.37
C SER A 399 -22.80 -6.09 -2.22
N ALA A 400 -22.84 -6.54 -3.47
CA ALA A 400 -21.75 -6.36 -4.43
C ALA A 400 -22.30 -5.75 -5.72
N ASN A 401 -21.65 -4.69 -6.18
CA ASN A 401 -21.97 -3.97 -7.40
C ASN A 401 -20.75 -3.95 -8.32
N ILE A 402 -20.99 -3.94 -9.63
CA ILE A 402 -19.99 -3.65 -10.64
C ILE A 402 -20.51 -2.48 -11.47
N ASN A 403 -19.73 -1.42 -11.55
CA ASN A 403 -20.10 -0.21 -12.30
C ASN A 403 -21.44 0.42 -11.87
N GLY A 404 -21.77 0.28 -10.59
CA GLY A 404 -23.02 0.79 -10.00
C GLY A 404 -24.22 -0.14 -10.10
N ASP A 405 -24.15 -1.21 -10.89
CA ASP A 405 -25.21 -2.19 -11.02
C ASP A 405 -24.95 -3.40 -10.14
N SER A 406 -26.00 -3.86 -9.44
CA SER A 406 -25.92 -5.01 -8.54
C SER A 406 -25.75 -6.32 -9.29
N LEU A 407 -24.92 -7.22 -8.73
CA LEU A 407 -24.80 -8.60 -9.20
C LEU A 407 -26.12 -9.35 -9.02
N ALA A 408 -26.37 -10.35 -9.84
CA ALA A 408 -27.61 -11.13 -9.80
C ALA A 408 -27.89 -11.82 -8.47
N GLN A 409 -26.85 -12.09 -7.67
CA GLN A 409 -26.94 -12.74 -6.37
C GLN A 409 -26.88 -11.76 -5.18
N SER A 410 -26.73 -10.47 -5.46
CA SER A 410 -26.62 -9.41 -4.46
C SER A 410 -28.00 -8.83 -4.08
N PRO A 411 -28.29 -8.55 -2.80
CA PRO A 411 -27.49 -8.84 -1.62
C PRO A 411 -27.56 -10.33 -1.22
N PHE A 412 -26.54 -10.85 -0.57
CA PHE A 412 -26.51 -12.20 -0.04
C PHE A 412 -26.23 -12.22 1.46
N THR A 413 -26.80 -13.21 2.17
CA THR A 413 -26.63 -13.34 3.61
C THR A 413 -25.51 -14.32 3.91
N VAL A 414 -24.57 -13.91 4.76
CA VAL A 414 -23.56 -14.79 5.37
C VAL A 414 -23.78 -14.88 6.87
N VAL A 415 -23.58 -16.08 7.42
CA VAL A 415 -23.62 -16.31 8.86
C VAL A 415 -22.20 -16.46 9.37
N VAL A 416 -21.82 -15.61 10.30
CA VAL A 416 -20.51 -15.59 10.94
C VAL A 416 -20.62 -16.30 12.28
N GLU A 417 -19.86 -17.37 12.44
CA GLU A 417 -19.76 -18.13 13.69
C GLU A 417 -18.73 -17.50 14.64
N LYS A 418 -18.78 -17.90 15.91
CA LYS A 418 -17.71 -17.59 16.87
C LYS A 418 -16.41 -18.25 16.37
N ARG A 419 -15.28 -17.54 16.53
CA ARG A 419 -13.97 -18.08 16.18
C ARG A 419 -13.66 -19.32 17.01
N LYS A 420 -13.25 -20.38 16.33
CA LYS A 420 -12.77 -21.62 16.93
C LYS A 420 -11.25 -21.62 16.77
N LEU A 421 -10.55 -21.31 17.84
CA LEU A 421 -9.08 -21.37 17.87
C LEU A 421 -8.67 -22.84 18.04
N GLU A 422 -8.08 -23.41 17.02
CA GLU A 422 -7.65 -24.81 16.99
C GLU A 422 -6.13 -24.91 17.14
N VAL A 423 -5.66 -26.00 17.76
CA VAL A 423 -4.22 -26.28 17.85
C VAL A 423 -3.76 -26.78 16.48
N ASP A 424 -2.89 -26.00 15.83
CA ASP A 424 -2.33 -26.24 14.49
C ASP A 424 -0.95 -26.92 14.55
N GLY A 425 -0.59 -27.48 15.68
CA GLY A 425 0.67 -28.18 15.91
C GLY A 425 1.48 -27.64 17.07
N GLU A 426 2.63 -28.26 17.29
CA GLU A 426 3.60 -27.87 18.28
C GLU A 426 4.80 -27.17 17.61
N PHE A 427 5.29 -26.10 18.19
CA PHE A 427 6.52 -25.45 17.74
C PHE A 427 7.73 -26.20 18.30
N HIS A 428 8.42 -26.95 17.46
CA HIS A 428 9.54 -27.78 17.84
C HIS A 428 10.86 -27.01 17.69
N LEU A 429 11.65 -27.00 18.77
CA LEU A 429 13.03 -26.52 18.68
C LEU A 429 13.92 -27.61 18.05
N THR A 430 14.81 -27.20 17.16
CA THR A 430 15.83 -28.08 16.60
C THR A 430 16.93 -28.34 17.62
N GLN A 431 17.87 -29.26 17.31
CA GLN A 431 19.05 -29.57 18.15
C GLN A 431 18.73 -30.29 19.49
N ASN A 432 17.58 -30.98 19.59
CA ASN A 432 17.13 -31.71 20.79
C ASN A 432 17.02 -30.83 22.06
N GLU A 433 16.91 -29.49 21.90
CA GLU A 433 16.67 -28.60 23.02
C GLU A 433 15.21 -28.74 23.47
N THR A 434 14.99 -28.87 24.76
CA THR A 434 13.65 -28.99 25.34
C THR A 434 13.38 -27.78 26.25
N LEU A 435 12.16 -27.29 26.23
CA LEU A 435 11.70 -26.25 27.14
C LEU A 435 11.28 -26.89 28.47
N ARG A 436 11.63 -26.22 29.59
CA ARG A 436 11.22 -26.69 30.91
C ARG A 436 9.92 -26.02 31.37
N LYS A 437 9.86 -24.70 31.26
CA LYS A 437 8.68 -23.88 31.61
C LYS A 437 8.65 -22.64 30.72
N PRO A 438 8.17 -22.75 29.46
CA PRO A 438 8.08 -21.61 28.59
C PRO A 438 7.06 -20.62 29.12
N ALA A 439 7.47 -19.36 29.32
CA ALA A 439 6.65 -18.29 29.90
C ALA A 439 6.32 -17.23 28.87
N GLY A 440 7.13 -16.18 28.76
CA GLY A 440 6.95 -15.13 27.75
C GLY A 440 7.45 -15.55 26.37
N ILE A 441 6.89 -14.96 25.36
CA ILE A 441 7.27 -15.18 23.95
C ILE A 441 7.05 -13.89 23.16
N ALA A 442 7.98 -13.56 22.28
CA ALA A 442 7.87 -12.42 21.36
C ALA A 442 8.34 -12.81 19.94
N VAL A 443 7.81 -12.12 18.95
CA VAL A 443 8.19 -12.28 17.54
C VAL A 443 8.52 -10.90 16.98
N ASN A 444 9.66 -10.76 16.27
CA ASN A 444 10.02 -9.51 15.61
C ASN A 444 9.58 -9.48 14.13
N CYS A 445 9.85 -8.36 13.44
CA CYS A 445 9.47 -8.20 12.03
C CYS A 445 10.21 -9.15 11.06
N ASN A 446 11.37 -9.70 11.46
CA ASN A 446 12.15 -10.68 10.71
C ASN A 446 11.78 -12.13 11.06
N GLU A 447 10.66 -12.34 11.78
CA GLU A 447 10.18 -13.64 12.25
C GLU A 447 11.16 -14.38 13.17
N LEU A 448 12.07 -13.65 13.85
CA LEU A 448 12.81 -14.21 14.97
C LEU A 448 11.88 -14.33 16.18
N ILE A 449 11.95 -15.46 16.85
CA ILE A 449 11.12 -15.80 17.99
C ILE A 449 12.01 -15.85 19.24
N ALA A 450 11.69 -15.04 20.25
CA ALA A 450 12.31 -15.08 21.56
C ALA A 450 11.40 -15.82 22.53
N ILE A 451 11.88 -16.91 23.13
CA ILE A 451 11.13 -17.74 24.09
C ILE A 451 11.83 -17.69 25.45
N VAL A 452 11.09 -17.28 26.45
CA VAL A 452 11.55 -17.33 27.84
C VAL A 452 11.41 -18.74 28.38
N ASP A 453 12.53 -19.36 28.79
CA ASP A 453 12.47 -20.56 29.61
C ASP A 453 12.66 -20.21 31.11
N TYR A 454 11.53 -19.95 31.76
CA TYR A 454 11.48 -19.64 33.20
C TYR A 454 12.22 -20.69 34.04
N GLY A 455 12.06 -21.99 33.72
CA GLY A 455 12.63 -23.08 34.47
C GLY A 455 14.14 -23.26 34.30
N LYS A 456 14.70 -22.78 33.17
CA LYS A 456 16.15 -22.79 32.90
C LYS A 456 16.81 -21.43 33.15
N GLY A 457 16.07 -20.37 33.41
CA GLY A 457 16.60 -19.01 33.59
C GLY A 457 17.32 -18.46 32.38
N CYS A 458 16.80 -18.68 31.18
CA CYS A 458 17.39 -18.21 29.93
C CYS A 458 16.32 -17.86 28.87
N ILE A 459 16.75 -17.16 27.82
CA ILE A 459 15.97 -16.84 26.67
C ILE A 459 16.55 -17.60 25.47
N LEU A 460 15.70 -18.28 24.71
CA LEU A 460 16.07 -18.91 23.45
C LEU A 460 15.59 -18.03 22.29
N ILE A 461 16.51 -17.63 21.43
CA ILE A 461 16.19 -16.94 20.17
C ILE A 461 16.27 -17.97 19.05
N CYS A 462 15.20 -18.13 18.31
CA CYS A 462 15.13 -19.08 17.20
C CYS A 462 14.47 -18.45 15.97
N ASP A 463 14.67 -19.05 14.82
CA ASP A 463 13.93 -18.72 13.60
C ASP A 463 12.53 -19.39 13.60
N LYS A 464 11.74 -19.11 12.60
CA LYS A 464 10.38 -19.65 12.46
C LYS A 464 10.31 -21.17 12.26
N GLU A 465 11.39 -21.79 11.84
CA GLU A 465 11.56 -23.23 11.71
C GLU A 465 12.01 -23.89 13.02
N GLY A 466 12.22 -23.12 14.11
CA GLY A 466 12.63 -23.60 15.41
C GLY A 466 14.13 -23.86 15.55
N LYS A 467 14.96 -23.40 14.60
CA LYS A 467 16.41 -23.48 14.73
C LYS A 467 16.90 -22.42 15.70
N ILE A 468 17.59 -22.84 16.74
CA ILE A 468 18.15 -21.94 17.75
C ILE A 468 19.28 -21.12 17.13
N VAL A 469 19.08 -19.82 17.10
CA VAL A 469 20.06 -18.83 16.64
C VAL A 469 20.98 -18.44 17.79
N ARG A 470 20.40 -18.20 18.98
CA ARG A 470 21.13 -17.77 20.18
C ARG A 470 20.44 -18.23 21.47
N LYS A 471 21.24 -18.35 22.51
CA LYS A 471 20.78 -18.47 23.91
C LYS A 471 21.33 -17.29 24.69
N VAL A 472 20.43 -16.56 25.34
CA VAL A 472 20.75 -15.34 26.10
C VAL A 472 20.45 -15.56 27.57
N GLY A 473 21.38 -15.15 28.44
CA GLY A 473 21.26 -15.30 29.89
C GLY A 473 21.53 -16.73 30.40
N CYS A 474 21.70 -16.82 31.67
CA CYS A 474 21.79 -18.08 32.45
C CYS A 474 21.25 -17.82 33.87
N SER A 475 20.93 -18.87 34.59
CA SER A 475 20.36 -18.74 35.93
C SER A 475 21.32 -18.04 36.90
N GLY A 476 20.84 -17.05 37.65
CA GLY A 476 21.59 -16.32 38.69
C GLY A 476 21.09 -14.89 38.91
N GLU A 477 21.84 -14.11 39.71
CA GLU A 477 21.46 -12.77 40.17
C GLU A 477 22.36 -11.66 39.59
N ASN A 478 23.55 -12.00 39.06
CA ASN A 478 24.46 -11.02 38.51
C ASN A 478 23.93 -10.39 37.23
N PRO A 479 24.44 -9.24 36.76
CA PRO A 479 24.11 -8.71 35.43
C PRO A 479 24.35 -9.76 34.34
N GLY A 480 23.36 -9.94 33.45
CA GLY A 480 23.37 -10.99 32.43
C GLY A 480 22.87 -12.35 32.88
N GLN A 481 22.66 -12.56 34.16
CA GLN A 481 21.99 -13.72 34.70
C GLN A 481 20.52 -13.41 34.96
N LEU A 482 19.68 -14.45 35.01
CA LEU A 482 18.23 -14.33 35.11
C LEU A 482 17.70 -15.27 36.20
N SER A 483 16.77 -14.79 37.02
CA SER A 483 16.10 -15.60 38.03
C SER A 483 14.58 -15.55 37.79
N GLY A 484 14.02 -16.67 37.33
CA GLY A 484 12.61 -16.73 36.98
C GLY A 484 12.21 -15.66 35.94
N PRO A 485 12.89 -15.54 34.79
CA PRO A 485 12.49 -14.58 33.75
C PRO A 485 11.05 -14.90 33.31
N ALA A 486 10.19 -13.89 33.25
CA ALA A 486 8.76 -14.09 33.03
C ALA A 486 8.32 -13.68 31.62
N ASP A 487 8.88 -12.62 31.07
CA ASP A 487 8.48 -12.11 29.77
C ASP A 487 9.65 -11.50 28.99
N VAL A 488 9.49 -11.39 27.68
CA VAL A 488 10.47 -10.84 26.75
C VAL A 488 9.77 -10.04 25.65
N THR A 489 10.39 -8.96 25.21
CA THR A 489 9.96 -8.23 24.01
C THR A 489 11.18 -7.77 23.22
N PHE A 490 11.04 -7.68 21.90
CA PHE A 490 12.05 -7.07 21.03
C PHE A 490 11.93 -5.54 21.08
N ILE A 491 13.08 -4.84 21.23
CA ILE A 491 13.19 -3.41 20.99
C ILE A 491 13.35 -3.17 19.48
N ASN A 492 14.24 -3.94 18.90
CA ASN A 492 14.57 -3.98 17.47
C ASN A 492 15.10 -5.39 17.14
N ASP A 493 15.69 -5.59 15.95
CA ASP A 493 16.20 -6.90 15.54
C ASP A 493 17.38 -7.41 16.36
N ASP A 494 18.14 -6.50 16.98
CA ASP A 494 19.39 -6.79 17.70
C ASP A 494 19.25 -6.77 19.22
N GLU A 495 18.12 -6.29 19.74
CA GLU A 495 17.96 -6.02 21.16
C GLU A 495 16.63 -6.50 21.72
N ILE A 496 16.70 -7.10 22.91
CA ILE A 496 15.53 -7.57 23.68
C ILE A 496 15.50 -6.98 25.07
N LEU A 497 14.29 -6.81 25.61
CA LEU A 497 14.03 -6.55 27.04
C LEU A 497 13.48 -7.80 27.68
N VAL A 498 13.94 -8.07 28.91
CA VAL A 498 13.54 -9.24 29.70
C VAL A 498 13.06 -8.80 31.08
N ALA A 499 11.86 -9.21 31.45
CA ALA A 499 11.36 -9.08 32.83
C ALA A 499 11.98 -10.19 33.69
N ASP A 500 13.00 -9.83 34.48
CA ASP A 500 13.75 -10.71 35.38
C ASP A 500 13.07 -10.72 36.76
N GLN A 501 11.96 -11.47 36.83
CA GLN A 501 10.92 -11.38 37.86
C GLN A 501 11.47 -11.51 39.27
N LEU A 502 12.22 -12.59 39.57
CA LEU A 502 12.68 -12.88 40.90
C LEU A 502 13.90 -12.03 41.31
N ASN A 503 14.56 -11.38 40.36
CA ASN A 503 15.60 -10.38 40.60
C ASN A 503 15.06 -8.95 40.66
N HIS A 504 13.74 -8.77 40.55
CA HIS A 504 13.04 -7.47 40.65
C HIS A 504 13.56 -6.39 39.69
N ARG A 505 13.92 -6.76 38.46
CA ARG A 505 14.51 -5.85 37.47
C ARG A 505 14.05 -6.14 36.08
N VAL A 506 14.31 -5.21 35.17
CA VAL A 506 14.28 -5.40 33.73
C VAL A 506 15.69 -5.30 33.18
N GLN A 507 16.08 -6.21 32.32
CA GLN A 507 17.40 -6.21 31.67
C GLN A 507 17.23 -6.11 30.16
N GLN A 508 18.09 -5.31 29.52
CA GLN A 508 18.21 -5.17 28.07
C GLN A 508 19.45 -5.94 27.61
N PHE A 509 19.27 -6.79 26.61
CA PHE A 509 20.34 -7.62 26.06
C PHE A 509 20.52 -7.32 24.57
N ASN A 510 21.78 -7.40 24.13
CA ASN A 510 22.08 -7.55 22.71
C ASN A 510 21.97 -9.03 22.33
N VAL A 511 21.19 -9.32 21.30
CA VAL A 511 20.91 -10.69 20.83
C VAL A 511 22.16 -11.38 20.27
N HIS A 512 23.00 -10.63 19.54
CA HIS A 512 24.17 -11.17 18.86
C HIS A 512 25.37 -11.37 19.79
N LEU A 513 25.60 -10.41 20.69
CA LEU A 513 26.73 -10.41 21.62
C LEU A 513 26.39 -11.11 22.93
N THR A 514 25.10 -11.37 23.20
CA THR A 514 24.56 -11.97 24.43
C THR A 514 24.95 -11.24 25.71
N ASN A 515 25.38 -9.99 25.60
CA ASN A 515 25.74 -9.14 26.75
C ASN A 515 24.58 -8.25 27.18
N VAL A 516 24.60 -7.86 28.43
CA VAL A 516 23.69 -6.86 29.00
C VAL A 516 24.10 -5.47 28.54
N LEU A 517 23.16 -4.75 27.98
CA LEU A 517 23.32 -3.35 27.58
C LEU A 517 22.88 -2.40 28.70
N ASN A 518 21.77 -2.74 29.36
CA ASN A 518 21.18 -1.94 30.42
C ASN A 518 20.45 -2.84 31.45
N SER A 519 20.35 -2.38 32.70
CA SER A 519 19.58 -3.05 33.73
C SER A 519 19.04 -1.99 34.70
N PHE A 520 17.74 -2.00 34.94
CA PHE A 520 17.09 -1.05 35.84
C PHE A 520 16.01 -1.72 36.69
N GLY A 521 15.70 -1.07 37.80
CA GLY A 521 14.82 -1.61 38.83
C GLY A 521 15.57 -2.33 39.96
N ARG A 522 14.95 -2.43 41.13
CA ARG A 522 15.34 -3.19 42.29
C ARG A 522 14.15 -3.48 43.18
N SER A 523 14.31 -4.36 44.16
CA SER A 523 13.26 -4.84 45.05
C SER A 523 12.75 -3.77 46.01
N GLU A 524 11.97 -2.82 45.56
CA GLU A 524 11.32 -1.80 46.39
C GLU A 524 9.98 -1.32 45.77
N THR A 525 9.36 -0.32 46.38
CA THR A 525 8.06 0.24 45.94
C THR A 525 8.11 1.67 45.38
N GLY A 526 9.34 2.26 45.33
CA GLY A 526 9.61 3.62 44.89
C GLY A 526 9.36 3.84 43.41
N GLU A 527 9.70 5.03 42.92
CA GLU A 527 9.72 5.32 41.48
C GLU A 527 10.93 4.63 40.85
N GLY A 528 10.68 3.92 39.74
CA GLY A 528 11.71 3.14 39.05
C GLY A 528 12.06 1.82 39.70
N GLU A 529 11.34 1.40 40.73
CA GLU A 529 11.55 0.17 41.47
C GLU A 529 10.43 -0.83 41.22
N PHE A 530 10.72 -2.13 41.30
CA PHE A 530 9.77 -3.19 41.00
C PHE A 530 9.62 -4.19 42.17
N GLN A 531 8.46 -4.83 42.21
CA GLN A 531 8.24 -6.01 43.00
C GLN A 531 7.63 -7.12 42.12
N HIS A 532 8.47 -8.04 41.65
CA HIS A 532 8.12 -9.10 40.70
C HIS A 532 7.57 -8.56 39.37
N PRO A 533 8.35 -7.82 38.53
CA PRO A 533 7.93 -7.44 37.21
C PRO A 533 7.68 -8.70 36.38
N ILE A 534 6.50 -8.81 35.77
CA ILE A 534 6.06 -10.05 35.13
C ILE A 534 5.86 -9.93 33.63
N SER A 535 5.52 -8.76 33.12
CA SER A 535 5.39 -8.51 31.68
C SER A 535 6.10 -7.24 31.29
N VAL A 536 6.69 -7.26 30.09
CA VAL A 536 7.36 -6.12 29.46
C VAL A 536 6.92 -5.99 28.02
N CYS A 537 6.52 -4.79 27.63
CA CYS A 537 6.23 -4.46 26.23
C CYS A 537 6.68 -3.03 25.92
N MET A 538 6.52 -2.60 24.67
CA MET A 538 6.89 -1.25 24.23
C MET A 538 5.73 -0.52 23.59
N ASP A 539 5.76 0.80 23.67
CA ASP A 539 4.88 1.66 22.84
C ASP A 539 5.57 2.02 21.51
N GLY A 540 4.81 2.69 20.62
CA GLY A 540 5.34 3.12 19.32
C GLY A 540 6.35 4.29 19.39
N LYS A 541 6.72 4.75 20.61
CA LYS A 541 7.71 5.80 20.87
C LYS A 541 8.94 5.29 21.60
N GLU A 542 9.14 3.99 21.60
CA GLU A 542 10.25 3.29 22.29
C GLU A 542 10.19 3.39 23.83
N ASN A 543 9.05 3.74 24.44
CA ASN A 543 8.91 3.69 25.88
C ASN A 543 8.66 2.25 26.34
N ILE A 544 9.26 1.89 27.47
CA ILE A 544 9.19 0.56 28.07
C ILE A 544 8.02 0.53 29.06
N ILE A 545 7.14 -0.44 28.92
CA ILE A 545 5.95 -0.63 29.74
C ILE A 545 6.12 -1.91 30.52
N VAL A 546 6.00 -1.85 31.86
CA VAL A 546 6.24 -2.97 32.76
C VAL A 546 5.03 -3.20 33.67
N ALA A 547 4.51 -4.42 33.68
CA ALA A 547 3.53 -4.84 34.68
C ALA A 547 4.24 -5.25 35.95
N ASP A 548 4.12 -4.41 37.00
CA ASP A 548 4.73 -4.56 38.31
C ASP A 548 3.75 -5.31 39.23
N TYR A 549 3.81 -6.63 39.17
CA TYR A 549 2.83 -7.59 39.68
C TYR A 549 2.48 -7.38 41.15
N SER A 550 3.46 -7.40 42.02
CA SER A 550 3.22 -7.32 43.48
C SER A 550 3.01 -5.90 43.99
N ASN A 551 3.37 -4.88 43.20
CA ASN A 551 3.02 -3.48 43.48
C ASN A 551 1.67 -3.07 42.88
N HIS A 552 0.98 -3.97 42.19
CA HIS A 552 -0.37 -3.76 41.67
C HIS A 552 -0.49 -2.57 40.68
N ARG A 553 0.52 -2.35 39.85
CA ARG A 553 0.61 -1.19 38.97
C ARG A 553 1.25 -1.53 37.62
N VAL A 554 1.10 -0.63 36.67
CA VAL A 554 1.87 -0.58 35.43
C VAL A 554 2.80 0.62 35.52
N HIS A 555 4.07 0.44 35.15
CA HIS A 555 5.10 1.47 35.13
C HIS A 555 5.61 1.68 33.72
N ILE A 556 5.80 2.92 33.31
CA ILE A 556 6.32 3.30 32.00
C ILE A 556 7.65 4.01 32.18
N PHE A 557 8.63 3.63 31.38
CA PHE A 557 9.99 4.14 31.40
C PHE A 557 10.38 4.65 30.00
N THR A 558 11.34 5.58 29.96
CA THR A 558 12.05 5.87 28.72
C THR A 558 12.84 4.64 28.28
N LYS A 559 13.32 4.63 27.04
CA LYS A 559 14.21 3.57 26.53
C LYS A 559 15.49 3.36 27.36
N ASP A 560 15.94 4.41 28.07
CA ASP A 560 17.13 4.35 28.91
C ASP A 560 16.81 3.89 30.33
N GLY A 561 15.56 3.55 30.65
CA GLY A 561 15.14 3.04 31.97
C GLY A 561 14.79 4.14 32.98
N ALA A 562 14.62 5.41 32.56
CA ALA A 562 14.16 6.47 33.46
C ALA A 562 12.60 6.42 33.59
N PRO A 563 12.06 6.51 34.83
CA PRO A 563 10.63 6.43 35.08
C PRO A 563 9.89 7.65 34.50
N MET A 564 8.76 7.43 33.84
CA MET A 564 7.93 8.47 33.22
C MET A 564 6.54 8.57 33.81
N LEU A 565 5.85 7.44 33.93
CA LEU A 565 4.44 7.38 34.33
C LEU A 565 4.17 6.07 35.06
N LYS A 566 3.34 6.11 36.08
CA LYS A 566 2.76 4.89 36.70
C LYS A 566 1.27 5.05 36.84
N PHE A 567 0.53 3.95 36.77
CA PHE A 567 -0.92 3.94 36.98
C PHE A 567 -1.40 2.59 37.50
N GLY A 568 -2.63 2.56 38.00
CA GLY A 568 -3.32 1.36 38.44
C GLY A 568 -3.14 1.03 39.93
N ASP A 569 -2.30 1.69 40.65
CA ASP A 569 -2.04 1.47 42.10
C ASP A 569 -3.09 2.12 43.04
N SER A 570 -3.91 3.02 42.51
CA SER A 570 -4.84 3.83 43.28
C SER A 570 -6.21 3.98 42.61
N GLY A 571 -7.18 4.49 43.38
CA GLY A 571 -8.52 4.75 42.91
C GLY A 571 -9.46 3.53 42.91
N PRO A 572 -10.74 3.71 42.49
CA PRO A 572 -11.75 2.65 42.54
C PRO A 572 -11.46 1.52 41.55
N GLU A 573 -10.76 1.81 40.48
CA GLU A 573 -10.41 0.88 39.40
C GLU A 573 -8.95 0.42 39.49
N LYS A 574 -8.39 0.31 40.74
CA LYS A 574 -7.03 -0.16 40.93
C LYS A 574 -6.83 -1.58 40.42
N LEU A 575 -5.63 -1.84 39.90
CA LEU A 575 -5.17 -3.16 39.49
C LEU A 575 -4.94 -4.07 40.72
N LYS A 576 -5.04 -5.36 40.48
CA LYS A 576 -4.68 -6.38 41.48
C LYS A 576 -3.92 -7.49 40.79
N LEU A 577 -2.63 -7.60 41.12
CA LEU A 577 -1.76 -8.59 40.51
C LEU A 577 -1.80 -8.55 38.96
N PRO A 578 -1.50 -7.39 38.30
CA PRO A 578 -1.48 -7.30 36.85
C PRO A 578 -0.37 -8.20 36.29
N VAL A 579 -0.69 -8.92 35.23
CA VAL A 579 0.23 -9.89 34.60
C VAL A 579 0.62 -9.45 33.20
N GLY A 580 -0.20 -9.73 32.20
CA GLY A 580 0.04 -9.35 30.81
C GLY A 580 -0.31 -7.91 30.53
N CYS A 581 0.52 -7.21 29.80
CA CYS A 581 0.24 -5.85 29.34
C CYS A 581 0.64 -5.70 27.86
N VAL A 582 -0.21 -5.06 27.07
CA VAL A 582 0.09 -4.70 25.69
C VAL A 582 -0.36 -3.26 25.41
N PHE A 583 0.41 -2.56 24.58
CA PHE A 583 0.05 -1.23 24.10
C PHE A 583 -0.46 -1.31 22.65
N TYR A 584 -1.64 -0.80 22.41
CA TYR A 584 -2.25 -0.80 21.09
C TYR A 584 -3.15 0.43 20.88
N LYS A 585 -2.99 1.14 19.76
CA LYS A 585 -3.78 2.34 19.39
C LYS A 585 -3.93 3.35 20.53
N ASN A 586 -2.81 3.73 21.16
CA ASN A 586 -2.76 4.66 22.30
C ASN A 586 -3.51 4.19 23.55
N MET A 587 -3.67 2.89 23.74
CA MET A 587 -4.30 2.29 24.90
C MET A 587 -3.40 1.22 25.50
N PHE A 588 -3.38 1.12 26.83
CA PHE A 588 -2.83 -0.01 27.57
C PHE A 588 -3.95 -1.00 27.87
N ILE A 589 -3.75 -2.26 27.48
CA ILE A 589 -4.64 -3.37 27.78
C ILE A 589 -3.93 -4.27 28.78
N VAL A 590 -4.45 -4.39 29.97
CA VAL A 590 -3.81 -5.06 31.11
C VAL A 590 -4.64 -6.25 31.58
N ALA A 591 -4.04 -7.42 31.67
CA ALA A 591 -4.63 -8.57 32.35
C ALA A 591 -4.56 -8.34 33.85
N ASP A 592 -5.66 -7.91 34.44
CA ASP A 592 -5.84 -7.68 35.86
C ASP A 592 -6.21 -9.00 36.56
N SER A 593 -5.24 -9.88 36.68
CA SER A 593 -5.41 -11.29 37.03
C SER A 593 -6.09 -11.49 38.39
N GLY A 594 -5.73 -10.69 39.41
CA GLY A 594 -6.35 -10.75 40.70
C GLY A 594 -7.80 -10.23 40.77
N ASN A 595 -8.26 -9.50 39.73
CA ASN A 595 -9.64 -9.06 39.57
C ASN A 595 -10.40 -9.87 38.47
N ASN A 596 -9.77 -10.88 37.90
CA ASN A 596 -10.36 -11.78 36.87
C ASN A 596 -10.96 -11.03 35.67
N CYS A 597 -10.28 -10.03 35.16
CA CYS A 597 -10.73 -9.22 34.02
C CYS A 597 -9.54 -8.59 33.28
N LEU A 598 -9.82 -7.99 32.15
CA LEU A 598 -8.91 -7.02 31.55
C LEU A 598 -9.34 -5.61 31.94
N LYS A 599 -8.39 -4.71 32.07
CA LYS A 599 -8.61 -3.28 32.20
C LYS A 599 -7.90 -2.52 31.09
N VAL A 600 -8.59 -1.56 30.53
CA VAL A 600 -8.09 -0.72 29.45
C VAL A 600 -7.90 0.70 29.94
N PHE A 601 -6.71 1.25 29.73
CA PHE A 601 -6.33 2.60 30.09
C PHE A 601 -5.92 3.38 28.85
N ASN A 602 -6.08 4.70 28.85
CA ASN A 602 -5.53 5.55 27.78
C ASN A 602 -4.01 5.78 27.99
N PHE A 603 -3.38 6.46 27.04
CA PHE A 603 -1.94 6.76 27.06
C PHE A 603 -1.47 7.59 28.28
N SER A 604 -2.39 8.26 29.00
CA SER A 604 -2.09 8.99 30.24
C SER A 604 -2.35 8.16 31.51
N GLY A 605 -2.63 6.85 31.37
CA GLY A 605 -2.91 5.97 32.49
C GLY A 605 -4.32 6.12 33.11
N LYS A 606 -5.23 6.85 32.43
CA LYS A 606 -6.63 6.98 32.89
C LYS A 606 -7.44 5.75 32.46
N PHE A 607 -8.18 5.16 33.40
CA PHE A 607 -9.09 4.05 33.14
C PHE A 607 -10.15 4.41 32.10
N LEU A 608 -10.37 3.53 31.15
CA LEU A 608 -11.37 3.68 30.10
C LEU A 608 -12.52 2.67 30.26
N ARG A 609 -12.20 1.38 30.40
CA ARG A 609 -13.20 0.31 30.51
C ARG A 609 -12.61 -0.99 31.04
N LYS A 610 -13.53 -1.86 31.46
CA LYS A 610 -13.27 -3.23 31.91
C LYS A 610 -13.82 -4.21 30.86
N ILE A 611 -13.10 -5.31 30.62
CA ILE A 611 -13.50 -6.42 29.74
C ILE A 611 -13.54 -7.70 30.56
N GLY A 612 -14.64 -8.41 30.52
CA GLY A 612 -14.84 -9.67 31.24
C GLY A 612 -15.06 -9.51 32.75
N GLN A 613 -15.28 -10.63 33.40
CA GLN A 613 -15.51 -10.75 34.83
C GLN A 613 -15.16 -12.17 35.27
N ARG A 614 -15.15 -12.44 36.57
CA ARG A 614 -14.90 -13.77 37.11
C ARG A 614 -15.94 -14.77 36.65
N GLY A 615 -15.50 -15.90 36.10
CA GLY A 615 -16.35 -17.03 35.72
C GLY A 615 -15.71 -17.89 34.65
N ASN A 616 -16.47 -18.90 34.17
CA ASN A 616 -16.01 -19.90 33.21
C ASN A 616 -16.82 -19.88 31.90
N ALA A 617 -17.76 -18.97 31.78
CA ALA A 617 -18.53 -18.79 30.54
C ALA A 617 -17.75 -17.98 29.49
N ASP A 618 -18.25 -17.93 28.28
CA ASP A 618 -17.69 -17.13 27.20
C ASP A 618 -17.56 -15.68 27.62
N GLY A 619 -16.35 -15.11 27.45
CA GLY A 619 -16.04 -13.74 27.85
C GLY A 619 -15.78 -13.55 29.34
N GLN A 620 -15.72 -14.63 30.15
CA GLN A 620 -15.37 -14.59 31.57
C GLN A 620 -13.99 -15.21 31.80
N PHE A 621 -13.34 -14.86 32.90
CA PHE A 621 -11.99 -15.29 33.23
C PHE A 621 -11.91 -15.89 34.65
N LEU A 622 -11.07 -16.91 34.81
CA LEU A 622 -10.65 -17.41 36.10
C LEU A 622 -9.32 -16.82 36.55
N LYS A 623 -8.35 -16.72 35.63
CA LYS A 623 -7.04 -16.14 35.88
C LYS A 623 -6.40 -15.69 34.57
N PRO A 624 -6.83 -14.53 34.01
CA PRO A 624 -6.27 -14.02 32.76
C PRO A 624 -4.78 -13.69 32.95
N HIS A 625 -3.96 -14.05 31.97
CA HIS A 625 -2.51 -13.97 32.08
C HIS A 625 -1.87 -13.21 30.90
N GLY A 626 -1.46 -13.88 29.84
CA GLY A 626 -0.90 -13.23 28.65
C GLY A 626 -1.96 -12.51 27.85
N VAL A 627 -1.59 -11.38 27.28
CA VAL A 627 -2.42 -10.56 26.39
C VAL A 627 -1.60 -10.20 25.17
N CYS A 628 -2.14 -10.40 23.98
CA CYS A 628 -1.59 -9.86 22.74
C CYS A 628 -2.72 -9.35 21.83
N VAL A 629 -2.36 -8.64 20.78
CA VAL A 629 -3.32 -8.13 19.78
C VAL A 629 -2.92 -8.68 18.42
N ASP A 630 -3.88 -9.27 17.70
CA ASP A 630 -3.64 -9.82 16.38
C ASP A 630 -3.58 -8.70 15.30
N GLN A 631 -3.20 -9.08 14.08
CA GLN A 631 -3.08 -8.15 12.94
C GLN A 631 -4.40 -7.46 12.55
N HIS A 632 -5.55 -8.02 12.97
CA HIS A 632 -6.88 -7.46 12.73
C HIS A 632 -7.37 -6.57 13.89
N GLY A 633 -6.57 -6.44 14.94
CA GLY A 633 -6.88 -5.62 16.12
C GLY A 633 -7.74 -6.33 17.16
N ASN A 634 -7.85 -7.67 17.12
CA ASN A 634 -8.53 -8.41 18.17
C ASN A 634 -7.59 -8.67 19.35
N ILE A 635 -8.15 -8.61 20.54
CA ILE A 635 -7.45 -8.92 21.78
C ILE A 635 -7.50 -10.43 22.01
N LEU A 636 -6.35 -11.07 22.21
CA LEU A 636 -6.21 -12.45 22.59
C LEU A 636 -5.76 -12.51 24.05
N VAL A 637 -6.38 -13.36 24.85
CA VAL A 637 -6.12 -13.49 26.29
C VAL A 637 -5.97 -14.95 26.64
N SER A 638 -4.82 -15.32 27.23
CA SER A 638 -4.67 -16.63 27.86
C SER A 638 -5.26 -16.62 29.27
N ASP A 639 -5.95 -17.65 29.64
CA ASP A 639 -6.50 -17.84 30.98
C ASP A 639 -5.99 -19.19 31.54
N ILE A 640 -5.04 -19.11 32.46
CA ILE A 640 -4.33 -20.27 32.97
C ILE A 640 -5.28 -21.28 33.63
N ASP A 641 -6.18 -20.81 34.49
CA ASP A 641 -7.01 -21.68 35.32
C ASP A 641 -8.18 -22.26 34.54
N SER A 642 -8.65 -21.59 33.49
CA SER A 642 -9.67 -22.15 32.57
C SER A 642 -9.03 -23.02 31.49
N GLY A 643 -7.76 -22.86 31.18
CA GLY A 643 -7.03 -23.55 30.12
C GLY A 643 -7.41 -23.07 28.71
N HIS A 644 -8.01 -21.91 28.56
CA HIS A 644 -8.42 -21.38 27.28
C HIS A 644 -7.66 -20.12 26.87
N VAL A 645 -7.50 -19.94 25.57
CA VAL A 645 -7.23 -18.62 24.97
C VAL A 645 -8.55 -18.10 24.43
N GLN A 646 -8.91 -16.88 24.80
CA GLN A 646 -10.14 -16.23 24.37
C GLN A 646 -9.84 -15.02 23.49
N GLN A 647 -10.69 -14.77 22.51
CA GLN A 647 -10.59 -13.64 21.60
C GLN A 647 -11.73 -12.62 21.84
N PHE A 648 -11.38 -11.32 21.76
CA PHE A 648 -12.31 -10.21 21.90
C PHE A 648 -12.04 -9.17 20.82
N THR A 649 -13.06 -8.41 20.46
CA THR A 649 -12.83 -7.17 19.71
C THR A 649 -12.11 -6.15 20.60
N ILE A 650 -11.56 -5.08 19.97
CA ILE A 650 -10.91 -4.02 20.74
C ILE A 650 -11.88 -3.30 21.70
N GLU A 651 -13.18 -3.31 21.42
CA GLU A 651 -14.23 -2.79 22.31
C GLU A 651 -14.55 -3.74 23.48
N GLY A 652 -14.04 -4.98 23.45
CA GLY A 652 -14.21 -5.96 24.50
C GLY A 652 -15.37 -6.94 24.32
N ARG A 653 -15.91 -7.08 23.10
CA ARG A 653 -16.94 -8.08 22.79
C ARG A 653 -16.27 -9.42 22.50
N PHE A 654 -16.75 -10.48 23.13
CA PHE A 654 -16.24 -11.84 22.93
C PHE A 654 -16.55 -12.34 21.51
N THR A 655 -15.54 -12.89 20.82
CA THR A 655 -15.64 -13.38 19.46
C THR A 655 -15.32 -14.85 19.30
N GLY A 656 -14.56 -15.46 20.23
CA GLY A 656 -14.19 -16.87 20.15
C GLY A 656 -13.22 -17.33 21.22
N LYS A 657 -12.95 -18.63 21.22
CA LYS A 657 -11.98 -19.24 22.14
C LYS A 657 -11.40 -20.54 21.57
N THR A 658 -10.37 -21.07 22.23
CA THR A 658 -9.79 -22.37 21.93
C THR A 658 -10.81 -23.50 22.10
N VAL A 659 -10.86 -24.40 21.13
CA VAL A 659 -11.70 -25.61 21.17
C VAL A 659 -11.17 -26.56 22.23
N THR A 660 -9.87 -26.81 22.23
CA THR A 660 -9.19 -27.71 23.16
C THR A 660 -8.64 -26.95 24.34
N LYS A 661 -8.74 -27.49 25.55
CA LYS A 661 -8.08 -26.94 26.74
C LYS A 661 -6.58 -27.18 26.71
N LEU A 662 -5.84 -26.13 27.03
CA LEU A 662 -4.42 -26.17 27.28
C LEU A 662 -4.16 -26.40 28.77
N THR A 663 -2.96 -26.82 29.14
CA THR A 663 -2.64 -27.16 30.54
C THR A 663 -2.23 -25.95 31.36
N GLY A 664 -1.65 -24.92 30.73
CA GLY A 664 -1.24 -23.69 31.41
C GLY A 664 -0.84 -22.63 30.39
N PRO A 665 -1.78 -22.10 29.59
CA PRO A 665 -1.46 -21.08 28.58
C PRO A 665 -1.00 -19.81 29.28
N TRP A 666 0.20 -19.33 28.90
CA TRP A 666 0.87 -18.18 29.52
C TRP A 666 1.10 -17.06 28.52
N GLY A 667 2.32 -16.86 28.06
CA GLY A 667 2.66 -15.86 27.07
C GLY A 667 2.20 -16.22 25.67
N MET A 668 1.91 -15.21 24.86
CA MET A 668 1.42 -15.37 23.49
C MET A 668 2.04 -14.30 22.59
N ALA A 669 2.29 -14.68 21.34
CA ALA A 669 2.68 -13.77 20.28
C ALA A 669 2.02 -14.15 18.95
N THR A 670 1.80 -13.16 18.10
CA THR A 670 1.23 -13.36 16.76
C THR A 670 2.33 -13.38 15.72
N MET A 671 2.26 -14.30 14.78
CA MET A 671 3.15 -14.36 13.62
C MET A 671 2.61 -13.55 12.43
N THR A 672 3.47 -13.26 11.48
CA THR A 672 3.10 -12.51 10.26
C THR A 672 2.10 -13.26 9.37
N ASP A 673 2.07 -14.61 9.45
CA ASP A 673 1.13 -15.46 8.74
C ASP A 673 -0.26 -15.58 9.43
N GLY A 674 -0.43 -14.91 10.57
CA GLY A 674 -1.68 -14.88 11.35
C GLY A 674 -1.83 -16.02 12.37
N ARG A 675 -0.89 -16.98 12.45
CA ARG A 675 -0.85 -17.97 13.52
C ARG A 675 -0.46 -17.33 14.85
N ILE A 676 -0.91 -17.93 15.92
CA ILE A 676 -0.64 -17.47 17.29
C ILE A 676 0.24 -18.51 17.97
N LEU A 677 1.40 -18.07 18.47
CA LEU A 677 2.25 -18.88 19.34
C LEU A 677 1.76 -18.74 20.78
N VAL A 678 1.61 -19.84 21.48
CA VAL A 678 1.21 -19.87 22.90
C VAL A 678 2.18 -20.74 23.69
N CYS A 679 2.76 -20.17 24.73
CA CYS A 679 3.52 -20.92 25.71
C CYS A 679 2.57 -21.71 26.63
N ASP A 680 2.56 -23.04 26.53
CA ASP A 680 1.90 -23.90 27.52
C ASP A 680 2.91 -24.22 28.64
N PHE A 681 2.92 -23.36 29.63
CA PHE A 681 3.88 -23.36 30.73
C PHE A 681 3.94 -24.69 31.50
N SER A 682 2.76 -25.26 31.75
CA SER A 682 2.66 -26.52 32.50
C SER A 682 2.99 -27.74 31.64
N ALA A 683 2.74 -27.69 30.36
CA ALA A 683 3.11 -28.75 29.42
C ALA A 683 4.58 -28.69 28.98
N GLY A 684 5.28 -27.58 29.23
CA GLY A 684 6.67 -27.39 28.82
C GLY A 684 6.86 -27.26 27.30
N LYS A 685 5.89 -26.72 26.60
CA LYS A 685 5.92 -26.62 25.13
C LYS A 685 5.33 -25.31 24.62
N VAL A 686 5.62 -24.98 23.37
CA VAL A 686 5.01 -23.89 22.63
C VAL A 686 4.13 -24.51 21.52
N ILE A 687 2.94 -23.99 21.36
CA ILE A 687 1.98 -24.49 20.35
C ILE A 687 1.56 -23.39 19.41
N PHE A 688 1.14 -23.77 18.21
CA PHE A 688 0.46 -22.91 17.28
C PHE A 688 -1.06 -22.99 17.49
N LEU A 689 -1.72 -21.83 17.49
CA LEU A 689 -3.16 -21.73 17.31
C LEU A 689 -3.45 -21.03 15.97
N LYS A 690 -4.55 -21.48 15.34
CA LYS A 690 -5.05 -20.92 14.09
C LYS A 690 -6.51 -20.51 14.21
#